data_c74c258b234f1b314bc3c8964a977c1c
#
_entry.id   c74c258b234f1b314bc3c8964a977c1c
#
_cell.length_a   1.000
_cell.length_b   1.000
_cell.length_c   1.000
_cell.angle_alpha   90.00
_cell.angle_beta   90.00
_cell.angle_gamma   90.00
#
_symmetry.space_group_name_H-M   'P 1'
#
loop_
_entity.id
_entity.type
_entity.pdbx_description
1 polymer ?
#
loop_
_entity_poly.entity_id
_entity_poly.type
_entity_poly.pdbx_seq_one_letter_code
_entity_poly.pdbx_strand_id
1 'polypeptide(L)'
;MNRLRVLVAALCGLVSAQALGEAADTIYRNGSILTMDGDKPTYVEALAVKDGRIVFAGPKAGALAMKGGATKVVDLEGKALLPGFIDAHGHYINSLLVANQAKLYPPPSGPGKDVPSIIAALKQYAEERKIPKGELITAYGYDDSVMPDGRLLNRDDLDAALPDNPVRVDHVSMHGAVLNSLALKKFGISAETKTPPGGVIVRKPGTQEPWGLIMETAFLPVFDKTPPMTARQEIEWTRAAQMLYAEAGMTTAHEGATHLGQIQSIRRATDAGANIIDVVAYPFITDLDKILAGFPVGTWGQYDKHFRIGGVKITLDGSPQGRTAFFTTPYLTGGPGGEKNWTGEPTFPQDLANKAMKKVYELGVPAIVHTNGDAAIDMFLQAYEFAREGNHDRPWNVTTIHTQFMRKDHIPQFVKYKVRPSFYTLHTFYFADTHIANRGKEQGSYISPMRDAIDAGLRPTNHTDFVVAPLDQMFMLWSAVNRISRAGAEVGPGQRVTPYEGLKSMTEWAAEQYGEQDRKGTLEVGKLADLVILDKDPLKVDRMAIKDIRVVETIKEGRTIYPASASSLPPIPTAAKDSGKTYAWTSRPCDMAGVNTAAGRVWTLTTLGGEKVDLAKPPTMQFAGGRLSVFGGVNQLSGSYALVDDGVTMGELVSTKKAGPPERMALEDRFAKALKSVDAFRVQGDELTLSSGGKEVAAFVAAK
;
A
#
# COMPACT_ATOMS: atom_id res chain seq x y z
N MET A 1 -37.13 -69.55 -31.63
CA MET A 1 -36.17 -68.61 -32.19
C MET A 1 -36.89 -67.63 -33.07
N ASN A 2 -36.91 -66.36 -32.85
CA ASN A 2 -37.64 -65.23 -33.49
C ASN A 2 -38.76 -64.66 -32.61
N ARG A 3 -38.39 -63.88 -31.57
CA ARG A 3 -39.26 -62.82 -31.00
C ARG A 3 -38.47 -61.96 -30.00
N LEU A 4 -37.25 -61.51 -30.36
CA LEU A 4 -36.48 -60.62 -29.52
C LEU A 4 -35.61 -59.62 -30.29
N ARG A 5 -36.15 -59.05 -31.38
CA ARG A 5 -35.41 -58.02 -32.16
C ARG A 5 -36.26 -56.85 -32.60
N VAL A 6 -37.32 -56.46 -31.90
CA VAL A 6 -38.19 -55.32 -32.31
C VAL A 6 -38.38 -54.29 -31.16
N LEU A 7 -37.64 -54.35 -30.05
CA LEU A 7 -37.82 -53.39 -28.92
C LEU A 7 -36.58 -52.59 -28.57
N VAL A 8 -35.61 -52.40 -29.49
CA VAL A 8 -34.43 -51.57 -29.23
C VAL A 8 -34.33 -50.33 -30.16
N ALA A 9 -35.27 -50.19 -31.13
CA ALA A 9 -35.25 -49.07 -32.06
C ALA A 9 -36.20 -47.91 -31.73
N ALA A 10 -36.87 -47.93 -30.53
CA ALA A 10 -37.80 -46.86 -30.11
C ALA A 10 -37.37 -46.07 -28.88
N LEU A 11 -36.11 -46.23 -28.37
CA LEU A 11 -35.59 -45.48 -27.20
C LEU A 11 -34.40 -44.56 -27.51
N CYS A 12 -34.07 -44.31 -28.76
CA CYS A 12 -33.03 -43.35 -29.18
C CYS A 12 -33.57 -42.02 -29.72
N GLY A 13 -34.85 -41.70 -29.45
CA GLY A 13 -35.52 -40.52 -29.99
C GLY A 13 -35.98 -39.48 -28.97
N LEU A 14 -35.56 -39.54 -27.68
CA LEU A 14 -36.03 -38.61 -26.64
C LEU A 14 -34.95 -38.31 -25.60
N VAL A 15 -33.77 -37.87 -26.05
CA VAL A 15 -32.82 -37.14 -25.19
C VAL A 15 -32.25 -35.97 -26.00
N SER A 16 -33.07 -34.99 -26.23
CA SER A 16 -32.68 -33.60 -26.50
C SER A 16 -33.79 -32.68 -26.00
N ALA A 17 -34.25 -32.90 -24.76
CA ALA A 17 -34.67 -31.79 -23.91
C ALA A 17 -33.37 -31.09 -23.52
N GLN A 18 -32.92 -30.14 -24.37
CA GLN A 18 -32.02 -29.10 -23.87
C GLN A 18 -32.60 -28.63 -22.57
N ALA A 19 -31.88 -28.81 -21.47
CA ALA A 19 -32.07 -27.98 -20.31
C ALA A 19 -31.96 -26.55 -20.82
N LEU A 20 -33.11 -25.89 -21.00
CA LEU A 20 -33.15 -24.44 -21.20
C LEU A 20 -32.47 -23.89 -19.95
N GLY A 21 -31.16 -23.60 -20.04
CA GLY A 21 -30.41 -22.96 -18.99
C GLY A 21 -31.18 -21.70 -18.57
N GLU A 22 -31.15 -21.39 -17.29
CA GLU A 22 -31.79 -20.19 -16.78
C GLU A 22 -31.39 -18.97 -17.62
N ALA A 23 -32.37 -18.07 -17.89
CA ALA A 23 -32.14 -16.91 -18.73
C ALA A 23 -31.07 -16.02 -18.10
N ALA A 24 -30.12 -15.53 -18.88
CA ALA A 24 -29.09 -14.62 -18.44
C ALA A 24 -29.70 -13.27 -18.00
N ASP A 25 -29.08 -12.63 -16.99
CA ASP A 25 -29.43 -11.28 -16.58
C ASP A 25 -28.92 -10.26 -17.60
N THR A 26 -27.66 -10.43 -18.04
CA THR A 26 -27.00 -9.53 -19.00
C THR A 26 -26.21 -10.32 -20.02
N ILE A 27 -26.28 -9.89 -21.29
CA ILE A 27 -25.46 -10.40 -22.39
C ILE A 27 -24.69 -9.25 -23.02
N TYR A 28 -23.36 -9.35 -23.05
CA TYR A 28 -22.45 -8.41 -23.72
C TYR A 28 -22.05 -8.96 -25.08
N ARG A 29 -22.03 -8.10 -26.12
CA ARG A 29 -21.69 -8.48 -27.50
C ARG A 29 -21.15 -7.31 -28.31
N ASN A 30 -20.64 -7.59 -29.52
CA ASN A 30 -20.22 -6.59 -30.49
C ASN A 30 -19.08 -5.71 -30.02
N GLY A 31 -18.10 -6.27 -29.29
CA GLY A 31 -16.88 -5.61 -28.83
C GLY A 31 -15.69 -6.55 -28.81
N SER A 32 -14.57 -6.06 -28.36
CA SER A 32 -13.36 -6.83 -28.09
C SER A 32 -13.46 -7.46 -26.70
N ILE A 33 -14.04 -8.67 -26.60
CA ILE A 33 -14.17 -9.37 -25.31
C ILE A 33 -12.95 -10.25 -25.11
N LEU A 34 -11.97 -9.76 -24.34
CA LEU A 34 -10.69 -10.41 -24.08
C LEU A 34 -10.78 -11.22 -22.78
N THR A 35 -10.63 -12.55 -22.89
CA THR A 35 -10.86 -13.46 -21.75
C THR A 35 -9.78 -13.43 -20.68
N MET A 36 -8.57 -13.03 -21.03
CA MET A 36 -7.35 -13.08 -20.19
C MET A 36 -6.96 -14.51 -19.76
N ASP A 37 -7.59 -15.53 -20.32
CA ASP A 37 -7.28 -16.93 -20.09
C ASP A 37 -6.19 -17.42 -21.05
N GLY A 38 -5.24 -18.22 -20.53
CA GLY A 38 -4.14 -18.79 -21.29
C GLY A 38 -2.95 -17.88 -21.57
N ASP A 39 -1.96 -18.40 -22.31
CA ASP A 39 -0.68 -17.71 -22.57
C ASP A 39 -0.76 -16.72 -23.74
N LYS A 40 -1.81 -16.77 -24.53
CA LYS A 40 -2.05 -15.92 -25.69
C LYS A 40 -3.41 -15.22 -25.60
N PRO A 41 -3.54 -14.02 -26.16
CA PRO A 41 -4.81 -13.31 -26.19
C PRO A 41 -5.93 -14.14 -26.85
N THR A 42 -7.00 -14.39 -26.12
CA THR A 42 -8.19 -15.08 -26.58
C THR A 42 -9.38 -14.15 -26.52
N TYR A 43 -10.10 -14.02 -27.64
CA TYR A 43 -11.30 -13.20 -27.74
C TYR A 43 -12.53 -14.09 -27.97
N VAL A 44 -13.65 -13.70 -27.34
CA VAL A 44 -14.96 -14.29 -27.56
C VAL A 44 -15.92 -13.27 -28.14
N GLU A 45 -16.98 -13.76 -28.86
CA GLU A 45 -17.96 -12.88 -29.52
C GLU A 45 -18.98 -12.30 -28.53
N ALA A 46 -19.27 -13.05 -27.45
CA ALA A 46 -20.24 -12.64 -26.45
C ALA A 46 -19.94 -13.26 -25.08
N LEU A 47 -20.42 -12.57 -24.02
CA LEU A 47 -20.39 -13.01 -22.63
C LEU A 47 -21.81 -12.94 -22.07
N ALA A 48 -22.26 -13.97 -21.33
CA ALA A 48 -23.52 -13.94 -20.61
C ALA A 48 -23.28 -14.06 -19.11
N VAL A 49 -24.00 -13.24 -18.34
CA VAL A 49 -23.92 -13.13 -16.87
C VAL A 49 -25.26 -13.47 -16.26
N LYS A 50 -25.24 -14.27 -15.18
CA LYS A 50 -26.39 -14.63 -14.37
C LYS A 50 -25.99 -14.64 -12.88
N ASP A 51 -26.80 -14.01 -12.03
CA ASP A 51 -26.61 -13.96 -10.57
C ASP A 51 -25.16 -13.57 -10.16
N GLY A 52 -24.62 -12.57 -10.85
CA GLY A 52 -23.28 -12.04 -10.59
C GLY A 52 -22.12 -12.93 -11.07
N ARG A 53 -22.42 -14.00 -11.84
CA ARG A 53 -21.42 -14.92 -12.39
C ARG A 53 -21.46 -15.00 -13.89
N ILE A 54 -20.31 -15.32 -14.48
CA ILE A 54 -20.21 -15.64 -15.91
C ILE A 54 -20.80 -17.03 -16.12
N VAL A 55 -21.83 -17.13 -16.98
CA VAL A 55 -22.48 -18.40 -17.29
C VAL A 55 -22.18 -18.84 -18.71
N PHE A 56 -21.66 -17.95 -19.55
CA PHE A 56 -21.24 -18.26 -20.92
C PHE A 56 -20.19 -17.26 -21.42
N ALA A 57 -19.18 -17.78 -22.11
CA ALA A 57 -18.20 -17.01 -22.87
C ALA A 57 -17.88 -17.74 -24.15
N GLY A 58 -18.25 -17.17 -25.35
CA GLY A 58 -18.08 -17.89 -26.60
C GLY A 58 -18.81 -17.25 -27.78
N PRO A 59 -19.25 -18.06 -28.76
CA PRO A 59 -19.94 -17.55 -29.93
C PRO A 59 -21.23 -16.80 -29.59
N LYS A 60 -21.49 -15.70 -30.29
CA LYS A 60 -22.66 -14.82 -30.09
C LYS A 60 -24.02 -15.58 -30.12
N ALA A 61 -24.16 -16.56 -30.98
CA ALA A 61 -25.39 -17.34 -31.07
C ALA A 61 -25.68 -18.11 -29.77
N GLY A 62 -24.64 -18.66 -29.09
CA GLY A 62 -24.78 -19.37 -27.83
C GLY A 62 -25.24 -18.45 -26.71
N ALA A 63 -24.64 -17.26 -26.58
CA ALA A 63 -25.06 -16.28 -25.60
C ALA A 63 -26.51 -15.80 -25.83
N LEU A 64 -26.89 -15.54 -27.08
CA LEU A 64 -28.25 -15.10 -27.41
C LEU A 64 -29.31 -16.19 -27.20
N ALA A 65 -28.93 -17.46 -27.22
CA ALA A 65 -29.83 -18.56 -26.87
C ALA A 65 -30.25 -18.54 -25.39
N MET A 66 -29.45 -17.86 -24.53
CA MET A 66 -29.75 -17.64 -23.10
C MET A 66 -30.58 -16.36 -22.82
N LYS A 67 -31.06 -15.69 -23.89
CA LYS A 67 -31.85 -14.46 -23.71
C LYS A 67 -33.29 -14.80 -23.29
N GLY A 68 -33.69 -14.28 -22.12
CA GLY A 68 -35.06 -14.27 -21.63
C GLY A 68 -35.74 -12.90 -21.77
N GLY A 69 -36.98 -12.79 -21.28
CA GLY A 69 -37.78 -11.55 -21.39
C GLY A 69 -37.16 -10.37 -20.61
N ALA A 70 -36.48 -10.62 -19.49
CA ALA A 70 -35.85 -9.62 -18.64
C ALA A 70 -34.35 -9.41 -18.91
N THR A 71 -33.76 -10.19 -19.87
CA THR A 71 -32.33 -10.12 -20.16
C THR A 71 -31.96 -8.79 -20.81
N LYS A 72 -31.04 -8.06 -20.17
CA LYS A 72 -30.39 -6.87 -20.74
C LYS A 72 -29.37 -7.32 -21.79
N VAL A 73 -29.47 -6.82 -23.02
CA VAL A 73 -28.46 -7.04 -24.05
C VAL A 73 -27.68 -5.75 -24.24
N VAL A 74 -26.40 -5.80 -23.92
CA VAL A 74 -25.47 -4.65 -24.01
C VAL A 74 -24.68 -4.79 -25.32
N ASP A 75 -24.78 -3.78 -26.17
CA ASP A 75 -23.94 -3.63 -27.35
C ASP A 75 -22.68 -2.83 -26.93
N LEU A 76 -21.53 -3.45 -27.06
CA LEU A 76 -20.26 -2.82 -26.68
C LEU A 76 -19.78 -1.79 -27.72
N GLU A 77 -20.40 -1.75 -28.92
CA GLU A 77 -20.05 -0.76 -29.98
C GLU A 77 -18.56 -0.74 -30.31
N GLY A 78 -17.93 -1.90 -30.30
CA GLY A 78 -16.50 -2.04 -30.57
C GLY A 78 -15.56 -1.78 -29.34
N LYS A 79 -16.10 -1.37 -28.21
CA LYS A 79 -15.35 -1.19 -26.95
C LYS A 79 -14.76 -2.53 -26.48
N ALA A 80 -13.74 -2.47 -25.61
CA ALA A 80 -13.12 -3.65 -25.04
C ALA A 80 -13.76 -4.00 -23.69
N LEU A 81 -14.02 -5.30 -23.46
CA LEU A 81 -14.47 -5.85 -22.19
C LEU A 81 -13.43 -6.85 -21.70
N LEU A 82 -12.96 -6.65 -20.46
CA LEU A 82 -11.94 -7.45 -19.78
C LEU A 82 -12.42 -7.82 -18.37
N PRO A 83 -11.74 -8.77 -17.68
CA PRO A 83 -11.90 -8.92 -16.24
C PRO A 83 -11.61 -7.60 -15.52
N GLY A 84 -12.36 -7.29 -14.46
CA GLY A 84 -12.10 -6.15 -13.62
C GLY A 84 -10.68 -6.20 -13.04
N PHE A 85 -10.02 -5.06 -12.98
CA PHE A 85 -8.66 -4.97 -12.46
C PHE A 85 -8.62 -5.27 -10.96
N ILE A 86 -7.51 -5.85 -10.53
CA ILE A 86 -7.25 -6.24 -9.15
C ILE A 86 -6.01 -5.47 -8.68
N ASP A 87 -6.15 -4.73 -7.59
CA ASP A 87 -5.02 -4.05 -6.95
C ASP A 87 -4.07 -5.07 -6.34
N ALA A 88 -2.86 -5.16 -6.85
CA ALA A 88 -1.86 -6.10 -6.34
C ALA A 88 -1.14 -5.57 -5.08
N HIS A 89 -1.04 -4.25 -4.92
CA HIS A 89 -0.57 -3.59 -3.71
C HIS A 89 -0.91 -2.11 -3.69
N GLY A 90 -1.50 -1.68 -2.58
CA GLY A 90 -1.84 -0.30 -2.27
C GLY A 90 -2.18 -0.13 -0.79
N HIS A 91 -2.51 1.09 -0.41
CA HIS A 91 -2.85 1.51 0.95
C HIS A 91 -4.30 2.02 0.97
N TYR A 92 -5.25 1.08 0.84
CA TYR A 92 -6.68 1.37 0.72
C TYR A 92 -7.19 2.32 1.80
N ILE A 93 -6.75 2.14 3.06
CA ILE A 93 -7.23 2.99 4.16
C ILE A 93 -6.90 4.48 3.94
N ASN A 94 -5.75 4.78 3.33
CA ASN A 94 -5.35 6.15 3.02
C ASN A 94 -6.20 6.78 1.91
N SER A 95 -6.81 5.94 1.06
CA SER A 95 -7.73 6.42 0.02
C SER A 95 -8.96 7.11 0.58
N LEU A 96 -9.37 6.79 1.83
CA LEU A 96 -10.48 7.45 2.50
C LEU A 96 -10.22 8.96 2.68
N LEU A 97 -8.97 9.31 3.01
CA LEU A 97 -8.55 10.71 3.10
C LEU A 97 -8.44 11.33 1.70
N VAL A 98 -7.71 10.69 0.81
CA VAL A 98 -7.44 11.21 -0.55
C VAL A 98 -8.72 11.44 -1.35
N ALA A 99 -9.74 10.59 -1.18
CA ALA A 99 -11.05 10.77 -1.81
C ALA A 99 -11.78 12.05 -1.34
N ASN A 100 -11.40 12.58 -0.18
CA ASN A 100 -12.01 13.74 0.45
C ASN A 100 -11.05 14.94 0.57
N GLN A 101 -10.04 14.99 -0.29
CA GLN A 101 -9.06 16.06 -0.42
C GLN A 101 -9.01 16.60 -1.85
N ALA A 102 -8.53 17.84 -2.04
CA ALA A 102 -8.20 18.32 -3.37
C ALA A 102 -7.06 17.50 -3.97
N LYS A 103 -7.23 17.03 -5.21
CA LYS A 103 -6.21 16.21 -5.90
C LYS A 103 -5.23 17.12 -6.64
N LEU A 104 -3.96 17.08 -6.25
CA LEU A 104 -2.91 17.97 -6.76
C LEU A 104 -1.74 17.23 -7.42
N TYR A 105 -1.93 15.96 -7.78
CA TYR A 105 -0.88 15.26 -8.52
C TYR A 105 -0.41 16.06 -9.73
N PRO A 106 0.89 15.99 -10.08
CA PRO A 106 1.37 16.61 -11.31
C PRO A 106 0.90 15.85 -12.56
N PRO A 107 0.96 16.46 -13.75
CA PRO A 107 0.68 15.79 -15.01
C PRO A 107 1.52 14.50 -15.18
N PRO A 108 0.96 13.46 -15.82
CA PRO A 108 -0.36 13.44 -16.48
C PRO A 108 -1.54 13.18 -15.53
N SER A 109 -1.30 12.91 -14.25
CA SER A 109 -2.28 12.37 -13.29
C SER A 109 -3.12 13.44 -12.59
N GLY A 110 -2.78 14.73 -12.74
CA GLY A 110 -3.52 15.82 -12.12
C GLY A 110 -3.04 17.21 -12.54
N PRO A 111 -3.58 18.26 -11.93
CA PRO A 111 -3.33 19.64 -12.34
C PRO A 111 -2.05 20.27 -11.77
N GLY A 112 -1.38 19.64 -10.83
CA GLY A 112 -0.34 20.22 -9.96
C GLY A 112 1.00 20.47 -10.65
N LYS A 113 1.02 21.14 -11.80
CA LYS A 113 2.25 21.40 -12.58
C LYS A 113 3.03 22.64 -12.12
N ASP A 114 2.36 23.59 -11.44
CA ASP A 114 2.92 24.86 -10.99
C ASP A 114 2.04 25.45 -9.87
N VAL A 115 2.52 26.49 -9.18
CA VAL A 115 1.79 27.13 -8.09
C VAL A 115 0.42 27.69 -8.54
N PRO A 116 0.28 28.38 -9.70
CA PRO A 116 -1.02 28.86 -10.14
C PRO A 116 -2.06 27.74 -10.33
N SER A 117 -1.67 26.60 -10.93
CA SER A 117 -2.59 25.47 -11.12
C SER A 117 -2.98 24.80 -9.81
N ILE A 118 -2.05 24.69 -8.86
CA ILE A 118 -2.34 24.21 -7.50
C ILE A 118 -3.36 25.10 -6.82
N ILE A 119 -3.16 26.41 -6.84
CA ILE A 119 -4.08 27.39 -6.26
C ILE A 119 -5.47 27.34 -6.91
N ALA A 120 -5.53 27.23 -8.24
CA ALA A 120 -6.79 27.08 -8.95
C ALA A 120 -7.57 25.83 -8.52
N ALA A 121 -6.89 24.69 -8.40
CA ALA A 121 -7.49 23.44 -7.95
C ALA A 121 -7.98 23.51 -6.49
N LEU A 122 -7.23 24.16 -5.60
CA LEU A 122 -7.63 24.37 -4.21
C LEU A 122 -8.90 25.24 -4.10
N LYS A 123 -8.97 26.33 -4.86
CA LYS A 123 -10.15 27.23 -4.90
C LYS A 123 -11.38 26.48 -5.44
N GLN A 124 -11.20 25.78 -6.56
CA GLN A 124 -12.28 24.99 -7.16
C GLN A 124 -12.81 23.95 -6.15
N TYR A 125 -11.94 23.21 -5.48
CA TYR A 125 -12.32 22.22 -4.48
C TYR A 125 -13.10 22.85 -3.30
N ALA A 126 -12.61 23.99 -2.79
CA ALA A 126 -13.27 24.69 -1.69
C ALA A 126 -14.68 25.18 -2.07
N GLU A 127 -14.84 25.67 -3.31
CA GLU A 127 -16.13 26.11 -3.85
C GLU A 127 -17.10 24.95 -4.07
N GLU A 128 -16.66 23.88 -4.76
CA GLU A 128 -17.48 22.68 -5.04
C GLU A 128 -17.96 22.00 -3.76
N ARG A 129 -17.11 21.94 -2.74
CA ARG A 129 -17.42 21.35 -1.44
C ARG A 129 -18.10 22.34 -0.49
N LYS A 130 -18.24 23.63 -0.88
CA LYS A 130 -18.83 24.70 -0.07
C LYS A 130 -18.22 24.75 1.33
N ILE A 131 -16.87 24.67 1.42
CA ILE A 131 -16.17 24.62 2.69
C ILE A 131 -16.35 25.93 3.44
N PRO A 132 -16.89 25.93 4.68
CA PRO A 132 -17.11 27.15 5.45
C PRO A 132 -15.79 27.83 5.81
N LYS A 133 -15.84 29.17 6.03
CA LYS A 133 -14.70 29.92 6.54
C LYS A 133 -14.28 29.38 7.90
N GLY A 134 -12.96 29.26 8.13
CA GLY A 134 -12.37 28.71 9.34
C GLY A 134 -12.23 27.18 9.35
N GLU A 135 -12.87 26.46 8.44
CA GLU A 135 -12.69 25.03 8.29
C GLU A 135 -11.42 24.67 7.50
N LEU A 136 -10.79 23.55 7.85
CA LEU A 136 -9.53 23.08 7.25
C LEU A 136 -9.78 22.60 5.82
N ILE A 137 -9.08 23.19 4.86
CA ILE A 137 -8.99 22.70 3.49
C ILE A 137 -7.77 21.79 3.40
N THR A 138 -7.98 20.54 2.94
CA THR A 138 -6.90 19.55 2.75
C THR A 138 -6.74 19.22 1.27
N ALA A 139 -5.49 19.00 0.88
CA ALA A 139 -5.14 18.57 -0.47
C ALA A 139 -4.01 17.53 -0.43
N TYR A 140 -3.91 16.72 -1.46
CA TYR A 140 -2.90 15.68 -1.58
C TYR A 140 -2.28 15.63 -2.97
N GLY A 141 -0.99 15.26 -3.01
CA GLY A 141 -0.28 15.00 -4.25
C GLY A 141 0.65 16.13 -4.71
N TYR A 142 0.96 17.10 -3.84
CA TYR A 142 1.99 18.09 -4.14
C TYR A 142 3.35 17.42 -4.31
N ASP A 143 4.02 17.71 -5.40
CA ASP A 143 5.35 17.18 -5.75
C ASP A 143 6.28 18.36 -6.07
N ASP A 144 7.20 18.65 -5.16
CA ASP A 144 8.16 19.74 -5.29
C ASP A 144 9.20 19.50 -6.39
N SER A 145 9.46 18.23 -6.73
CA SER A 145 10.46 17.83 -7.72
C SER A 145 10.10 18.24 -9.16
N VAL A 146 8.81 18.54 -9.40
CA VAL A 146 8.31 18.92 -10.73
C VAL A 146 8.00 20.42 -10.85
N MET A 147 8.20 21.18 -9.78
CA MET A 147 7.93 22.61 -9.80
C MET A 147 8.89 23.34 -10.72
N PRO A 148 8.39 24.21 -11.65
CA PRO A 148 9.24 25.00 -12.53
C PRO A 148 10.25 25.83 -11.72
N ASP A 149 11.50 25.87 -12.22
CA ASP A 149 12.59 26.67 -11.64
C ASP A 149 12.88 26.40 -10.14
N GLY A 150 12.46 25.22 -9.63
CA GLY A 150 12.63 24.86 -8.24
C GLY A 150 11.82 25.73 -7.26
N ARG A 151 10.79 26.44 -7.75
CA ARG A 151 9.94 27.28 -6.93
C ARG A 151 8.97 26.45 -6.10
N LEU A 152 9.20 26.41 -4.80
CA LEU A 152 8.32 25.71 -3.88
C LEU A 152 7.00 26.46 -3.66
N LEU A 153 5.90 25.72 -3.52
CA LEU A 153 4.66 26.21 -2.92
C LEU A 153 4.96 26.64 -1.48
N ASN A 154 4.45 27.80 -1.06
CA ASN A 154 4.73 28.31 0.26
C ASN A 154 3.50 28.92 0.93
N ARG A 155 3.68 29.30 2.20
CA ARG A 155 2.65 29.92 3.03
C ARG A 155 2.00 31.14 2.39
N ASP A 156 2.80 32.03 1.81
CA ASP A 156 2.31 33.32 1.29
C ASP A 156 1.40 33.11 0.07
N ASP A 157 1.68 32.09 -0.77
CA ASP A 157 0.82 31.71 -1.89
C ASP A 157 -0.57 31.25 -1.40
N LEU A 158 -0.57 30.42 -0.36
CA LEU A 158 -1.80 29.86 0.22
C LEU A 158 -2.62 30.91 0.98
N ASP A 159 -1.95 31.81 1.73
CA ASP A 159 -2.59 32.92 2.45
C ASP A 159 -3.26 33.90 1.50
N ALA A 160 -2.60 34.26 0.40
CA ALA A 160 -3.16 35.13 -0.61
C ALA A 160 -4.37 34.50 -1.35
N ALA A 161 -4.36 33.18 -1.50
CA ALA A 161 -5.41 32.47 -2.23
C ALA A 161 -6.66 32.15 -1.37
N LEU A 162 -6.46 31.76 -0.13
CA LEU A 162 -7.47 31.23 0.80
C LEU A 162 -7.25 31.83 2.21
N PRO A 163 -7.45 33.16 2.38
CA PRO A 163 -7.10 33.86 3.61
C PRO A 163 -8.01 33.50 4.81
N ASP A 164 -9.20 32.98 4.54
CA ASP A 164 -10.21 32.73 5.56
C ASP A 164 -10.19 31.29 6.11
N ASN A 165 -9.37 30.39 5.49
CA ASN A 165 -9.34 28.98 5.86
C ASN A 165 -7.93 28.51 6.21
N PRO A 166 -7.73 27.67 7.22
CA PRO A 166 -6.52 26.89 7.34
C PRO A 166 -6.37 25.94 6.13
N VAL A 167 -5.19 25.88 5.54
CA VAL A 167 -4.91 25.05 4.34
C VAL A 167 -3.74 24.13 4.63
N ARG A 168 -3.91 22.83 4.34
CA ARG A 168 -2.87 21.80 4.37
C ARG A 168 -2.78 21.11 3.02
N VAL A 169 -1.63 21.21 2.40
CA VAL A 169 -1.32 20.57 1.11
C VAL A 169 -0.29 19.47 1.36
N ASP A 170 -0.77 18.23 1.42
CA ASP A 170 0.08 17.07 1.72
C ASP A 170 0.97 16.73 0.51
N HIS A 171 2.24 16.45 0.80
CA HIS A 171 3.23 16.05 -0.19
C HIS A 171 2.92 14.66 -0.75
N VAL A 172 3.25 14.41 -2.01
CA VAL A 172 3.00 13.14 -2.71
C VAL A 172 3.65 11.93 -2.01
N SER A 173 4.79 12.14 -1.34
CA SER A 173 5.44 11.10 -0.53
C SER A 173 4.75 10.80 0.79
N MET A 174 3.76 11.60 1.20
CA MET A 174 3.12 11.58 2.53
C MET A 174 4.06 11.93 3.71
N HIS A 175 5.30 12.34 3.45
CA HIS A 175 6.30 12.68 4.47
C HIS A 175 6.26 14.15 4.91
N GLY A 176 5.34 14.96 4.41
CA GLY A 176 5.25 16.37 4.74
C GLY A 176 4.05 17.07 4.15
N ALA A 177 3.95 18.36 4.45
CA ALA A 177 2.90 19.22 3.90
C ALA A 177 3.36 20.68 3.80
N VAL A 178 2.69 21.44 2.94
CA VAL A 178 2.74 22.90 2.94
C VAL A 178 1.53 23.44 3.67
N LEU A 179 1.76 24.27 4.70
CA LEU A 179 0.74 24.86 5.57
C LEU A 179 0.68 26.37 5.35
N ASN A 180 -0.53 26.93 5.30
CA ASN A 180 -0.71 28.38 5.37
C ASN A 180 -0.62 28.90 6.81
N SER A 181 -0.70 30.23 7.03
CA SER A 181 -0.57 30.85 8.36
C SER A 181 -1.61 30.33 9.35
N LEU A 182 -2.87 30.16 8.92
CA LEU A 182 -3.94 29.64 9.77
C LEU A 182 -3.71 28.16 10.14
N ALA A 183 -3.21 27.36 9.23
CA ALA A 183 -2.87 25.95 9.50
C ALA A 183 -1.66 25.83 10.40
N LEU A 184 -0.58 26.59 10.17
CA LEU A 184 0.58 26.64 11.07
C LEU A 184 0.15 26.99 12.52
N LYS A 185 -0.69 28.02 12.67
CA LYS A 185 -1.27 28.37 13.99
C LYS A 185 -2.10 27.24 14.59
N LYS A 186 -2.97 26.61 13.79
CA LYS A 186 -3.83 25.47 14.20
C LYS A 186 -2.98 24.31 14.74
N PHE A 187 -1.89 23.99 14.09
CA PHE A 187 -1.00 22.90 14.47
C PHE A 187 0.09 23.30 15.49
N GLY A 188 0.16 24.60 15.87
CA GLY A 188 1.08 25.10 16.88
C GLY A 188 2.53 25.17 16.41
N ILE A 189 2.73 25.48 15.13
CA ILE A 189 4.05 25.67 14.52
C ILE A 189 4.30 27.17 14.33
N SER A 190 5.39 27.69 14.91
CA SER A 190 5.72 29.11 14.92
C SER A 190 7.23 29.37 14.73
N ALA A 191 7.64 30.61 14.81
CA ALA A 191 9.05 30.99 14.77
C ALA A 191 9.86 30.39 15.95
N GLU A 192 9.23 30.17 17.08
CA GLU A 192 9.84 29.57 18.29
C GLU A 192 9.93 28.04 18.19
N THR A 193 9.23 27.41 17.26
CA THR A 193 9.26 25.96 17.09
C THR A 193 10.65 25.54 16.59
N LYS A 194 11.39 24.81 17.40
CA LYS A 194 12.68 24.24 17.01
C LYS A 194 12.45 23.13 15.96
N THR A 195 13.29 23.09 14.93
CA THR A 195 13.30 21.98 13.99
C THR A 195 13.74 20.71 14.71
N PRO A 196 12.89 19.66 14.78
CA PRO A 196 13.26 18.41 15.45
C PRO A 196 14.36 17.69 14.66
N PRO A 197 15.16 16.84 15.31
CA PRO A 197 16.12 16.00 14.62
C PRO A 197 15.45 15.13 13.55
N GLY A 198 16.06 15.05 12.37
CA GLY A 198 15.49 14.36 11.23
C GLY A 198 14.27 15.04 10.59
N GLY A 199 13.87 16.22 11.07
CA GLY A 199 12.77 17.00 10.51
C GLY A 199 13.21 18.20 9.70
N VAL A 200 12.30 18.75 8.91
CA VAL A 200 12.51 19.97 8.13
C VAL A 200 11.37 20.95 8.40
N ILE A 201 11.71 22.17 8.77
CA ILE A 201 10.81 23.33 8.76
C ILE A 201 11.46 24.38 7.86
N VAL A 202 10.94 24.54 6.63
CA VAL A 202 11.43 25.57 5.72
C VAL A 202 11.04 26.93 6.25
N ARG A 203 12.03 27.85 6.37
CA ARG A 203 11.83 29.18 6.93
C ARG A 203 12.00 30.26 5.89
N LYS A 204 11.32 31.39 6.07
CA LYS A 204 11.53 32.58 5.26
C LYS A 204 13.01 33.01 5.30
N PRO A 205 13.60 33.33 4.15
CA PRO A 205 14.99 33.76 4.09
C PRO A 205 15.31 34.87 5.11
N GLY A 206 16.34 34.67 5.91
CA GLY A 206 16.80 35.64 6.92
C GLY A 206 15.95 35.70 8.18
N THR A 207 14.97 34.83 8.37
CA THR A 207 14.07 34.83 9.53
C THR A 207 13.93 33.43 10.15
N GLN A 208 13.28 33.36 11.32
CA GLN A 208 12.86 32.08 11.93
C GLN A 208 11.40 31.73 11.61
N GLU A 209 10.69 32.52 10.82
CA GLU A 209 9.31 32.28 10.47
C GLU A 209 9.16 31.07 9.56
N PRO A 210 8.29 30.07 9.91
CA PRO A 210 7.98 28.94 9.02
C PRO A 210 7.38 29.46 7.70
N TRP A 211 7.92 28.99 6.56
CA TRP A 211 7.45 29.41 5.24
C TRP A 211 6.45 28.41 4.63
N GLY A 212 6.00 27.48 5.40
CA GLY A 212 4.88 26.59 5.08
C GLY A 212 5.28 25.12 4.92
N LEU A 213 6.36 24.81 4.20
CA LEU A 213 6.78 23.42 4.00
C LEU A 213 7.42 22.86 5.28
N ILE A 214 6.83 21.74 5.75
CA ILE A 214 7.31 20.92 6.86
C ILE A 214 7.38 19.46 6.44
N MET A 215 8.47 18.77 6.81
CA MET A 215 8.72 17.39 6.39
C MET A 215 9.21 16.53 7.56
N GLU A 216 9.09 15.21 7.38
CA GLU A 216 9.61 14.17 8.26
C GLU A 216 9.15 14.33 9.73
N THR A 217 10.07 14.24 10.69
CA THR A 217 9.71 14.33 12.11
C THR A 217 9.02 15.65 12.48
N ALA A 218 9.26 16.74 11.74
CA ALA A 218 8.56 18.01 11.93
C ALA A 218 7.08 17.94 11.52
N PHE A 219 6.69 16.99 10.69
CA PHE A 219 5.31 16.79 10.24
C PHE A 219 4.48 15.92 11.20
N LEU A 220 5.11 15.10 12.04
CA LEU A 220 4.42 14.20 12.98
C LEU A 220 3.37 14.92 13.88
N PRO A 221 3.65 16.12 14.44
CA PRO A 221 2.66 16.83 15.26
C PRO A 221 1.38 17.22 14.52
N VAL A 222 1.42 17.30 13.19
CA VAL A 222 0.23 17.59 12.37
C VAL A 222 -0.71 16.39 12.36
N PHE A 223 -0.16 15.17 12.26
CA PHE A 223 -0.96 13.95 12.39
C PHE A 223 -1.59 13.83 13.77
N ASP A 224 -0.80 14.02 14.83
CA ASP A 224 -1.26 13.90 16.22
C ASP A 224 -2.42 14.85 16.55
N LYS A 225 -2.44 16.01 15.91
CA LYS A 225 -3.49 17.04 16.08
C LYS A 225 -4.61 16.97 15.03
N THR A 226 -4.51 16.06 14.05
CA THR A 226 -5.60 15.85 13.10
C THR A 226 -6.69 15.04 13.79
N PRO A 227 -7.94 15.54 13.85
CA PRO A 227 -9.03 14.82 14.49
C PRO A 227 -9.24 13.45 13.83
N PRO A 228 -9.47 12.38 14.62
CA PRO A 228 -9.83 11.08 14.07
C PRO A 228 -11.16 11.16 13.33
N MET A 229 -11.35 10.28 12.35
CA MET A 229 -12.65 10.18 11.65
C MET A 229 -13.74 9.76 12.62
N THR A 230 -14.93 10.35 12.47
CA THR A 230 -16.14 9.85 13.13
C THR A 230 -16.62 8.56 12.46
N ALA A 231 -17.37 7.73 13.15
CA ALA A 231 -17.95 6.51 12.59
C ALA A 231 -18.79 6.79 11.30
N ARG A 232 -19.46 7.94 11.24
CA ARG A 232 -20.18 8.38 10.05
C ARG A 232 -19.23 8.67 8.89
N GLN A 233 -18.15 9.41 9.15
CA GLN A 233 -17.14 9.70 8.13
C GLN A 233 -16.47 8.42 7.62
N GLU A 234 -16.16 7.45 8.49
CA GLU A 234 -15.62 6.16 8.06
C GLU A 234 -16.51 5.48 7.00
N ILE A 235 -17.83 5.49 7.19
CA ILE A 235 -18.79 4.88 6.26
C ILE A 235 -18.90 5.68 4.95
N GLU A 236 -19.11 6.99 5.06
CA GLU A 236 -19.25 7.87 3.90
C GLU A 236 -17.97 7.93 3.06
N TRP A 237 -16.82 8.01 3.72
CA TRP A 237 -15.51 8.09 3.08
C TRP A 237 -15.08 6.74 2.47
N THR A 238 -15.47 5.62 3.08
CA THR A 238 -15.30 4.29 2.46
C THR A 238 -15.95 4.25 1.07
N ARG A 239 -17.18 4.75 0.93
CA ARG A 239 -17.85 4.80 -0.37
C ARG A 239 -17.10 5.70 -1.35
N ALA A 240 -16.70 6.90 -0.92
CA ALA A 240 -15.94 7.82 -1.76
C ALA A 240 -14.59 7.23 -2.20
N ALA A 241 -13.88 6.56 -1.29
CA ALA A 241 -12.64 5.86 -1.59
C ALA A 241 -12.83 4.75 -2.63
N GLN A 242 -13.83 3.89 -2.44
CA GLN A 242 -14.09 2.79 -3.37
C GLN A 242 -14.55 3.27 -4.76
N MET A 243 -15.13 4.46 -4.85
CA MET A 243 -15.42 5.09 -6.14
C MET A 243 -14.15 5.45 -6.91
N LEU A 244 -13.03 5.81 -6.24
CA LEU A 244 -11.74 6.02 -6.93
C LEU A 244 -11.25 4.72 -7.60
N TYR A 245 -11.38 3.59 -6.89
CA TYR A 245 -11.02 2.28 -7.46
C TYR A 245 -11.95 1.88 -8.61
N ALA A 246 -13.26 2.09 -8.45
CA ALA A 246 -14.24 1.79 -9.49
C ALA A 246 -14.00 2.65 -10.75
N GLU A 247 -13.67 3.93 -10.62
CA GLU A 247 -13.30 4.82 -11.72
C GLU A 247 -12.05 4.32 -12.48
N ALA A 248 -11.12 3.68 -11.77
CA ALA A 248 -9.91 3.09 -12.35
C ALA A 248 -10.13 1.66 -12.93
N GLY A 249 -11.35 1.14 -12.94
CA GLY A 249 -11.66 -0.20 -13.45
C GLY A 249 -11.41 -1.34 -12.47
N MET A 250 -11.16 -1.01 -11.20
CA MET A 250 -10.80 -1.98 -10.17
C MET A 250 -12.02 -2.51 -9.41
N THR A 251 -12.04 -3.82 -9.19
CA THR A 251 -13.08 -4.53 -8.43
C THR A 251 -12.56 -5.11 -7.11
N THR A 252 -11.26 -5.01 -6.86
CA THR A 252 -10.58 -5.45 -5.63
C THR A 252 -9.52 -4.43 -5.26
N ALA A 253 -9.56 -3.97 -4.00
CA ALA A 253 -8.58 -3.07 -3.39
C ALA A 253 -7.67 -3.82 -2.40
N HIS A 254 -6.43 -3.38 -2.28
CA HIS A 254 -5.43 -3.90 -1.35
C HIS A 254 -5.19 -2.92 -0.20
N GLU A 255 -5.14 -3.44 1.03
CA GLU A 255 -4.65 -2.71 2.19
C GLU A 255 -3.39 -3.37 2.73
N GLY A 256 -2.25 -2.78 2.41
CA GLY A 256 -0.93 -3.41 2.46
C GLY A 256 -0.15 -3.25 3.75
N ALA A 257 -0.67 -2.65 4.82
CA ALA A 257 -0.01 -2.55 6.12
C ALA A 257 -1.02 -2.13 7.19
N THR A 258 -1.98 -2.99 7.46
CA THR A 258 -3.12 -2.64 8.28
C THR A 258 -2.81 -2.72 9.78
N HIS A 259 -2.89 -1.59 10.47
CA HIS A 259 -2.81 -1.53 11.91
C HIS A 259 -4.16 -1.88 12.57
N LEU A 260 -4.15 -2.22 13.88
CA LEU A 260 -5.36 -2.64 14.59
C LEU A 260 -6.53 -1.65 14.47
N GLY A 261 -6.27 -0.35 14.65
CA GLY A 261 -7.30 0.69 14.52
C GLY A 261 -7.90 0.78 13.12
N GLN A 262 -7.07 0.58 12.09
CA GLN A 262 -7.46 0.62 10.68
C GLN A 262 -8.32 -0.60 10.31
N ILE A 263 -7.92 -1.81 10.73
CA ILE A 263 -8.73 -3.02 10.46
C ILE A 263 -10.10 -2.95 11.15
N GLN A 264 -10.16 -2.35 12.35
CA GLN A 264 -11.41 -2.08 13.05
C GLN A 264 -12.27 -1.07 12.31
N SER A 265 -11.68 -0.02 11.71
CA SER A 265 -12.37 0.97 10.87
C SER A 265 -12.97 0.32 9.63
N ILE A 266 -12.17 -0.46 8.88
CA ILE A 266 -12.64 -1.22 7.71
C ILE A 266 -13.78 -2.16 8.13
N ARG A 267 -13.67 -2.85 9.27
CA ARG A 267 -14.69 -3.75 9.77
C ARG A 267 -16.01 -3.02 10.08
N ARG A 268 -15.96 -1.86 10.72
CA ARG A 268 -17.18 -1.06 10.99
C ARG A 268 -17.88 -0.63 9.71
N ALA A 269 -17.14 -0.15 8.72
CA ALA A 269 -17.68 0.21 7.41
C ALA A 269 -18.27 -1.01 6.68
N THR A 270 -17.60 -2.16 6.77
CA THR A 270 -18.06 -3.45 6.23
C THR A 270 -19.37 -3.89 6.89
N ASP A 271 -19.45 -3.86 8.21
CA ASP A 271 -20.65 -4.24 8.97
C ASP A 271 -21.84 -3.38 8.61
N ALA A 272 -21.59 -2.09 8.38
CA ALA A 272 -22.60 -1.14 7.90
C ALA A 272 -23.02 -1.39 6.44
N GLY A 273 -22.34 -2.24 5.67
CA GLY A 273 -22.65 -2.50 4.27
C GLY A 273 -22.18 -1.41 3.31
N ALA A 274 -21.09 -0.69 3.66
CA ALA A 274 -20.56 0.40 2.84
C ALA A 274 -19.80 -0.09 1.59
N ASN A 275 -19.28 -1.31 1.60
CA ASN A 275 -18.44 -1.84 0.53
C ASN A 275 -19.20 -2.07 -0.78
N ILE A 276 -18.57 -1.70 -1.89
CA ILE A 276 -19.02 -1.95 -3.27
C ILE A 276 -17.99 -2.71 -4.10
N ILE A 277 -16.76 -2.85 -3.59
CA ILE A 277 -15.68 -3.69 -4.14
C ILE A 277 -15.10 -4.56 -3.03
N ASP A 278 -14.34 -5.56 -3.43
CA ASP A 278 -13.61 -6.38 -2.46
C ASP A 278 -12.44 -5.60 -1.85
N VAL A 279 -12.22 -5.76 -0.53
CA VAL A 279 -11.08 -5.19 0.20
C VAL A 279 -10.32 -6.33 0.87
N VAL A 280 -9.01 -6.43 0.60
CA VAL A 280 -8.14 -7.45 1.18
C VAL A 280 -7.08 -6.76 2.04
N ALA A 281 -7.16 -6.96 3.36
CA ALA A 281 -6.24 -6.35 4.32
C ALA A 281 -5.13 -7.31 4.74
N TYR A 282 -3.94 -6.74 4.93
CA TYR A 282 -2.76 -7.45 5.44
C TYR A 282 -2.28 -6.81 6.73
N PRO A 283 -2.66 -7.36 7.91
CA PRO A 283 -2.13 -6.97 9.20
C PRO A 283 -0.62 -6.76 9.18
N PHE A 284 -0.17 -5.63 9.76
CA PHE A 284 1.24 -5.38 9.92
C PHE A 284 1.82 -6.25 11.02
N ILE A 285 3.02 -6.79 10.81
CA ILE A 285 3.64 -7.78 11.71
C ILE A 285 3.76 -7.32 13.16
N THR A 286 3.96 -6.02 13.40
CA THR A 286 4.09 -5.47 14.76
C THR A 286 2.77 -5.46 15.54
N ASP A 287 1.64 -5.41 14.84
CA ASP A 287 0.30 -5.45 15.43
C ASP A 287 -0.32 -6.85 15.44
N LEU A 288 0.37 -7.83 14.88
CA LEU A 288 -0.19 -9.15 14.58
C LEU A 288 -0.84 -9.81 15.79
N ASP A 289 -0.19 -9.81 16.96
CA ASP A 289 -0.73 -10.44 18.18
C ASP A 289 -2.00 -9.73 18.69
N LYS A 290 -2.02 -8.41 18.60
CA LYS A 290 -3.20 -7.60 18.98
C LYS A 290 -4.37 -7.86 18.02
N ILE A 291 -4.06 -8.00 16.73
CA ILE A 291 -5.08 -8.30 15.70
C ILE A 291 -5.61 -9.72 15.86
N LEU A 292 -4.76 -10.72 16.09
CA LEU A 292 -5.17 -12.12 16.30
C LEU A 292 -6.11 -12.29 17.49
N ALA A 293 -5.99 -11.44 18.52
CA ALA A 293 -6.90 -11.45 19.67
C ALA A 293 -8.34 -11.07 19.30
N GLY A 294 -8.54 -10.20 18.32
CA GLY A 294 -9.87 -9.76 17.85
C GLY A 294 -10.33 -10.42 16.55
N PHE A 295 -9.40 -10.91 15.74
CA PHE A 295 -9.62 -11.51 14.43
C PHE A 295 -8.86 -12.83 14.31
N PRO A 296 -9.43 -13.95 14.84
CA PRO A 296 -8.76 -15.24 14.84
C PRO A 296 -8.37 -15.73 13.45
N VAL A 297 -7.20 -16.33 13.31
CA VAL A 297 -6.64 -16.76 12.01
C VAL A 297 -7.57 -17.70 11.23
N GLY A 298 -8.40 -18.49 11.90
CA GLY A 298 -9.39 -19.38 11.25
C GLY A 298 -10.47 -18.66 10.44
N THR A 299 -10.61 -17.33 10.60
CA THR A 299 -11.54 -16.50 9.81
C THR A 299 -10.87 -15.84 8.61
N TRP A 300 -9.54 -15.95 8.49
CA TRP A 300 -8.80 -15.29 7.43
C TRP A 300 -9.00 -16.01 6.07
N GLY A 301 -8.82 -15.28 4.99
CA GLY A 301 -9.00 -15.79 3.64
C GLY A 301 -10.46 -15.88 3.17
N GLN A 302 -11.44 -15.69 4.06
CA GLN A 302 -12.87 -15.74 3.73
C GLN A 302 -13.46 -14.33 3.66
N TYR A 303 -14.21 -14.05 2.60
CA TYR A 303 -14.95 -12.80 2.48
C TYR A 303 -16.18 -12.79 3.38
N ASP A 304 -16.33 -11.68 4.11
CA ASP A 304 -17.58 -11.29 4.72
C ASP A 304 -17.93 -9.88 4.22
N LYS A 305 -19.02 -9.73 3.47
CA LYS A 305 -19.48 -8.46 2.88
C LYS A 305 -18.37 -7.69 2.15
N HIS A 306 -17.66 -8.38 1.25
CA HIS A 306 -16.55 -7.82 0.47
C HIS A 306 -15.29 -7.44 1.26
N PHE A 307 -15.12 -7.89 2.49
CA PHE A 307 -13.90 -7.71 3.27
C PHE A 307 -13.30 -9.04 3.71
N ARG A 308 -11.98 -9.17 3.63
CA ARG A 308 -11.24 -10.28 4.25
C ARG A 308 -9.84 -9.85 4.69
N ILE A 309 -9.29 -10.60 5.63
CA ILE A 309 -7.86 -10.56 5.95
C ILE A 309 -7.17 -11.57 5.04
N GLY A 310 -6.16 -11.11 4.26
CA GLY A 310 -5.48 -11.91 3.23
C GLY A 310 -4.23 -12.62 3.73
N GLY A 311 -3.54 -12.06 4.71
CA GLY A 311 -2.25 -12.56 5.21
C GLY A 311 -1.57 -11.51 6.10
N VAL A 312 -0.24 -11.50 6.15
CA VAL A 312 0.54 -10.59 7.01
C VAL A 312 1.52 -9.77 6.17
N LYS A 313 1.66 -8.48 6.49
CA LYS A 313 2.67 -7.56 5.92
C LYS A 313 3.91 -7.49 6.80
N ILE A 314 5.07 -7.58 6.14
CA ILE A 314 6.39 -7.29 6.72
C ILE A 314 7.07 -6.24 5.84
N THR A 315 7.77 -5.27 6.43
CA THR A 315 8.55 -4.26 5.69
C THR A 315 10.02 -4.41 6.09
N LEU A 316 10.91 -4.65 5.13
CA LEU A 316 12.32 -4.90 5.41
C LEU A 316 13.23 -3.69 5.14
N ASP A 317 12.80 -2.75 4.31
CA ASP A 317 13.54 -1.52 4.02
C ASP A 317 12.63 -0.35 3.66
N GLY A 318 13.22 0.81 3.39
CA GLY A 318 12.52 2.02 2.98
C GLY A 318 12.48 2.23 1.46
N SER A 319 12.32 3.49 1.03
CA SER A 319 12.15 3.88 -0.37
C SER A 319 13.48 4.22 -1.06
N PRO A 320 13.70 3.78 -2.33
CA PRO A 320 14.97 4.04 -3.02
C PRO A 320 15.10 5.51 -3.48
N GLN A 321 14.01 6.19 -3.83
CA GLN A 321 14.03 7.61 -4.16
C GLN A 321 14.32 8.47 -2.94
N GLY A 322 13.86 8.06 -1.74
CA GLY A 322 14.16 8.70 -0.46
C GLY A 322 15.53 8.32 0.11
N ARG A 323 16.29 7.45 -0.56
CA ARG A 323 17.60 6.94 -0.14
C ARG A 323 17.56 6.18 1.19
N THR A 324 16.43 5.53 1.49
CA THR A 324 16.23 4.70 2.69
C THR A 324 16.11 3.20 2.36
N ALA A 325 16.02 2.82 1.09
CA ALA A 325 16.10 1.41 0.66
C ALA A 325 17.47 0.82 0.96
N PHE A 326 17.51 -0.45 1.38
CA PHE A 326 18.72 -1.12 1.84
C PHE A 326 19.45 -1.83 0.70
N PHE A 327 20.68 -1.39 0.42
CA PHE A 327 21.52 -1.87 -0.68
C PHE A 327 22.82 -2.54 -0.22
N THR A 328 23.33 -3.42 -1.05
CA THR A 328 24.68 -4.03 -0.88
C THR A 328 25.82 -3.06 -1.13
N THR A 329 25.56 -1.97 -1.88
CA THR A 329 26.56 -0.94 -2.21
C THR A 329 26.05 0.45 -1.87
N PRO A 330 26.92 1.43 -1.57
CA PRO A 330 26.49 2.78 -1.20
C PRO A 330 25.73 3.52 -2.31
N TYR A 331 24.85 4.43 -1.91
CA TYR A 331 24.26 5.45 -2.80
C TYR A 331 25.36 6.39 -3.31
N LEU A 332 25.37 6.68 -4.60
CA LEU A 332 26.33 7.61 -5.22
C LEU A 332 26.16 9.04 -4.71
N THR A 333 24.94 9.40 -4.32
CA THR A 333 24.58 10.73 -3.80
C THR A 333 24.66 10.85 -2.28
N GLY A 334 25.09 9.79 -1.59
CA GLY A 334 25.09 9.72 -0.12
C GLY A 334 23.70 9.51 0.48
N GLY A 335 23.63 9.55 1.80
CA GLY A 335 22.40 9.37 2.57
C GLY A 335 21.51 10.61 2.62
N PRO A 336 20.26 10.47 3.12
CA PRO A 336 19.32 11.58 3.24
C PRO A 336 19.79 12.71 4.17
N GLY A 337 20.63 12.41 5.18
CA GLY A 337 21.29 13.37 6.06
C GLY A 337 22.68 13.82 5.58
N GLY A 338 23.12 13.43 4.38
CA GLY A 338 24.45 13.75 3.85
C GLY A 338 25.53 12.74 4.25
N GLU A 339 25.13 11.56 4.74
CA GLU A 339 26.03 10.49 5.14
C GLU A 339 26.84 9.99 3.93
N LYS A 340 28.15 9.84 4.11
CA LYS A 340 29.03 9.23 3.12
C LYS A 340 28.96 7.70 3.23
N ASN A 341 29.11 7.01 2.11
CA ASN A 341 29.05 5.53 2.04
C ASN A 341 27.74 4.93 2.60
N TRP A 342 26.63 5.65 2.46
CA TRP A 342 25.33 5.25 2.91
C TRP A 342 24.72 4.16 2.03
N THR A 343 24.30 3.05 2.62
CA THR A 343 23.70 1.89 1.93
C THR A 343 22.17 1.78 2.17
N GLY A 344 21.60 2.70 2.93
CA GLY A 344 20.29 2.49 3.54
C GLY A 344 20.41 1.63 4.79
N GLU A 345 19.27 1.41 5.44
CA GLU A 345 19.18 0.55 6.63
C GLU A 345 17.97 -0.38 6.53
N PRO A 346 18.07 -1.62 7.04
CA PRO A 346 16.91 -2.48 7.14
C PRO A 346 15.98 -1.99 8.26
N THR A 347 14.66 -2.11 8.05
CA THR A 347 13.65 -1.82 9.08
C THR A 347 13.78 -2.75 10.27
N PHE A 348 14.11 -4.00 10.03
CA PHE A 348 14.37 -5.03 11.03
C PHE A 348 15.80 -5.55 10.92
N PRO A 349 16.50 -5.82 12.02
CA PRO A 349 17.68 -6.68 12.00
C PRO A 349 17.34 -8.09 11.48
N GLN A 350 18.30 -8.76 10.88
CA GLN A 350 18.08 -10.07 10.25
C GLN A 350 17.43 -11.10 11.18
N ASP A 351 17.83 -11.13 12.45
CA ASP A 351 17.27 -12.08 13.43
C ASP A 351 15.78 -11.81 13.74
N LEU A 352 15.35 -10.55 13.74
CA LEU A 352 13.95 -10.19 13.90
C LEU A 352 13.15 -10.45 12.62
N ALA A 353 13.71 -10.20 11.45
CA ALA A 353 13.09 -10.57 10.18
C ALA A 353 12.89 -12.08 10.08
N ASN A 354 13.88 -12.85 10.50
CA ASN A 354 13.80 -14.32 10.56
C ASN A 354 12.64 -14.78 11.48
N LYS A 355 12.54 -14.22 12.67
CA LYS A 355 11.47 -14.53 13.63
C LYS A 355 10.10 -14.13 13.10
N ALA A 356 9.99 -12.95 12.47
CA ALA A 356 8.76 -12.47 11.87
C ALA A 356 8.27 -13.40 10.75
N MET A 357 9.15 -13.76 9.82
CA MET A 357 8.83 -14.69 8.74
C MET A 357 8.44 -16.08 9.26
N LYS A 358 9.18 -16.60 10.26
CA LYS A 358 8.87 -17.89 10.90
C LYS A 358 7.49 -17.88 11.55
N LYS A 359 7.14 -16.83 12.28
CA LYS A 359 5.82 -16.66 12.91
C LYS A 359 4.68 -16.71 11.87
N VAL A 360 4.83 -16.01 10.73
CA VAL A 360 3.83 -16.04 9.66
C VAL A 360 3.74 -17.41 9.00
N TYR A 361 4.87 -18.08 8.79
CA TYR A 361 4.92 -19.43 8.25
C TYR A 361 4.21 -20.43 9.17
N GLU A 362 4.45 -20.37 10.49
CA GLU A 362 3.82 -21.22 11.50
C GLU A 362 2.30 -21.02 11.57
N LEU A 363 1.82 -19.77 11.44
CA LEU A 363 0.39 -19.46 11.35
C LEU A 363 -0.27 -20.05 10.09
N GLY A 364 0.51 -20.38 9.05
CA GLY A 364 0.00 -20.95 7.83
C GLY A 364 -0.75 -19.97 6.91
N VAL A 365 -0.48 -18.70 7.03
CA VAL A 365 -1.12 -17.63 6.26
C VAL A 365 -0.17 -17.06 5.19
N PRO A 366 -0.70 -16.43 4.12
CA PRO A 366 0.12 -15.71 3.15
C PRO A 366 0.96 -14.60 3.79
N ALA A 367 2.12 -14.31 3.18
CA ALA A 367 2.95 -13.17 3.55
C ALA A 367 3.14 -12.23 2.36
N ILE A 368 3.08 -10.92 2.61
CA ILE A 368 3.57 -9.91 1.68
C ILE A 368 4.74 -9.17 2.33
N VAL A 369 5.86 -9.08 1.61
CA VAL A 369 7.12 -8.59 2.17
C VAL A 369 7.65 -7.44 1.32
N HIS A 370 7.71 -6.25 1.89
CA HIS A 370 8.28 -5.07 1.23
C HIS A 370 9.79 -5.21 1.12
N THR A 371 10.31 -5.10 -0.09
CA THR A 371 11.75 -5.17 -0.40
C THR A 371 12.03 -4.26 -1.60
N ASN A 372 12.77 -3.20 -1.42
CA ASN A 372 13.18 -2.30 -2.50
C ASN A 372 14.61 -2.53 -2.95
N GLY A 373 15.55 -2.43 -2.01
CA GLY A 373 16.98 -2.61 -2.29
C GLY A 373 17.38 -4.07 -2.42
N ASP A 374 18.48 -4.31 -3.12
CA ASP A 374 19.00 -5.65 -3.36
C ASP A 374 19.43 -6.37 -2.06
N ALA A 375 19.94 -5.62 -1.06
CA ALA A 375 20.28 -6.20 0.24
C ALA A 375 19.01 -6.59 1.04
N ALA A 376 17.92 -5.85 0.89
CA ALA A 376 16.63 -6.21 1.51
C ALA A 376 16.07 -7.51 0.86
N ILE A 377 16.29 -7.71 -0.43
CA ILE A 377 15.91 -8.95 -1.12
C ILE A 377 16.78 -10.13 -0.62
N ASP A 378 18.10 -9.94 -0.47
CA ASP A 378 18.97 -10.94 0.16
C ASP A 378 18.51 -11.30 1.56
N MET A 379 18.16 -10.28 2.35
CA MET A 379 17.64 -10.43 3.71
C MET A 379 16.33 -11.21 3.74
N PHE A 380 15.41 -10.93 2.81
CA PHE A 380 14.17 -11.67 2.64
C PHE A 380 14.44 -13.15 2.35
N LEU A 381 15.32 -13.45 1.39
CA LEU A 381 15.65 -14.83 1.02
C LEU A 381 16.23 -15.63 2.18
N GLN A 382 17.08 -15.00 3.01
CA GLN A 382 17.61 -15.62 4.23
C GLN A 382 16.50 -15.88 5.25
N ALA A 383 15.61 -14.91 5.46
CA ALA A 383 14.49 -15.04 6.41
C ALA A 383 13.47 -16.10 5.93
N TYR A 384 13.25 -16.19 4.62
CA TYR A 384 12.39 -17.20 4.01
C TYR A 384 12.91 -18.63 4.24
N GLU A 385 14.21 -18.88 4.00
CA GLU A 385 14.83 -20.18 4.29
C GLU A 385 14.81 -20.51 5.77
N PHE A 386 15.13 -19.54 6.63
CA PHE A 386 15.08 -19.71 8.09
C PHE A 386 13.66 -20.11 8.54
N ALA A 387 12.63 -19.44 8.04
CA ALA A 387 11.24 -19.70 8.43
C ALA A 387 10.80 -21.12 8.08
N ARG A 388 11.28 -21.69 6.98
CA ARG A 388 10.91 -23.02 6.49
C ARG A 388 11.69 -24.14 7.13
N GLU A 389 12.84 -23.87 7.74
CA GLU A 389 13.70 -24.89 8.38
C GLU A 389 13.97 -26.10 7.46
N GLY A 390 14.12 -25.87 6.16
CA GLY A 390 14.31 -26.91 5.13
C GLY A 390 13.01 -27.62 4.69
N ASN A 391 11.84 -27.29 5.25
CA ASN A 391 10.56 -27.88 4.82
C ASN A 391 10.01 -27.14 3.59
N HIS A 392 10.51 -27.52 2.40
CA HIS A 392 10.10 -26.91 1.14
C HIS A 392 8.81 -27.53 0.54
N ASP A 393 8.32 -28.63 1.05
CA ASP A 393 7.16 -29.34 0.52
C ASP A 393 5.84 -28.66 0.92
N ARG A 394 5.82 -27.96 2.07
CA ARG A 394 4.63 -27.21 2.50
C ARG A 394 4.44 -25.98 1.61
N PRO A 395 3.34 -25.87 0.85
CA PRO A 395 3.05 -24.67 0.07
C PRO A 395 2.95 -23.43 0.97
N TRP A 396 3.53 -22.34 0.54
CA TRP A 396 3.41 -21.04 1.22
C TRP A 396 3.31 -19.92 0.19
N ASN A 397 2.20 -19.20 0.21
CA ASN A 397 1.98 -18.08 -0.69
C ASN A 397 2.70 -16.84 -0.16
N VAL A 398 3.80 -16.49 -0.81
CA VAL A 398 4.60 -15.31 -0.45
C VAL A 398 4.77 -14.42 -1.68
N THR A 399 4.47 -13.15 -1.51
CA THR A 399 4.69 -12.12 -2.51
C THR A 399 5.66 -11.08 -1.95
N THR A 400 6.68 -10.73 -2.69
CA THR A 400 7.54 -9.58 -2.36
C THR A 400 7.00 -8.33 -3.03
N ILE A 401 6.94 -7.22 -2.29
CA ILE A 401 6.37 -5.97 -2.75
C ILE A 401 7.50 -5.03 -3.18
N HIS A 402 7.28 -4.35 -4.29
CA HIS A 402 8.21 -3.52 -5.06
C HIS A 402 9.32 -4.35 -5.70
N THR A 403 10.16 -5.01 -4.92
CA THR A 403 11.29 -5.83 -5.43
C THR A 403 12.08 -5.03 -6.47
N GLN A 404 12.20 -3.72 -6.20
CA GLN A 404 12.49 -2.69 -7.20
C GLN A 404 13.86 -2.88 -7.85
N PHE A 405 14.87 -3.24 -7.02
CA PHE A 405 16.25 -3.45 -7.46
C PHE A 405 16.64 -4.93 -7.40
N MET A 406 15.74 -5.81 -7.89
CA MET A 406 16.01 -7.23 -8.01
C MET A 406 17.20 -7.48 -8.92
N ARG A 407 18.22 -8.19 -8.41
CA ARG A 407 19.36 -8.63 -9.21
C ARG A 407 19.03 -9.90 -10.02
N LYS A 408 19.78 -10.16 -11.06
CA LYS A 408 19.61 -11.38 -11.90
C LYS A 408 19.79 -12.69 -11.12
N ASP A 409 20.69 -12.71 -10.13
CA ASP A 409 20.95 -13.87 -9.27
C ASP A 409 19.83 -14.15 -8.26
N HIS A 410 18.91 -13.20 -8.01
CA HIS A 410 17.70 -13.43 -7.22
C HIS A 410 16.64 -14.23 -7.98
N ILE A 411 16.53 -14.04 -9.31
CA ILE A 411 15.45 -14.65 -10.11
C ILE A 411 15.40 -16.18 -9.98
N PRO A 412 16.50 -16.94 -10.12
CA PRO A 412 16.48 -18.39 -9.92
C PRO A 412 16.01 -18.82 -8.52
N GLN A 413 16.28 -18.01 -7.48
CA GLN A 413 15.83 -18.30 -6.13
C GLN A 413 14.32 -18.07 -5.99
N PHE A 414 13.78 -17.02 -6.61
CA PHE A 414 12.33 -16.78 -6.65
C PHE A 414 11.61 -17.91 -7.39
N VAL A 415 12.16 -18.41 -8.50
CA VAL A 415 11.63 -19.57 -9.21
C VAL A 415 11.67 -20.82 -8.33
N LYS A 416 12.81 -21.11 -7.71
CA LYS A 416 13.00 -22.25 -6.78
C LYS A 416 11.97 -22.25 -5.66
N TYR A 417 11.75 -21.09 -5.05
CA TYR A 417 10.87 -20.94 -3.89
C TYR A 417 9.42 -20.65 -4.25
N LYS A 418 9.11 -20.48 -5.53
CA LYS A 418 7.78 -20.07 -6.03
C LYS A 418 7.30 -18.77 -5.38
N VAL A 419 8.21 -17.84 -5.10
CA VAL A 419 7.90 -16.51 -4.59
C VAL A 419 7.49 -15.62 -5.75
N ARG A 420 6.42 -14.86 -5.57
CA ARG A 420 5.91 -13.93 -6.58
C ARG A 420 6.50 -12.53 -6.33
N PRO A 421 7.18 -11.91 -7.31
CA PRO A 421 7.47 -10.49 -7.22
C PRO A 421 6.24 -9.65 -7.65
N SER A 422 5.90 -8.64 -6.88
CA SER A 422 4.95 -7.59 -7.26
C SER A 422 5.75 -6.34 -7.54
N PHE A 423 5.87 -5.94 -8.80
CA PHE A 423 6.69 -4.82 -9.21
C PHE A 423 5.91 -3.50 -9.19
N TYR A 424 6.65 -2.40 -9.06
CA TYR A 424 6.13 -1.05 -9.17
C TYR A 424 6.74 -0.36 -10.41
N THR A 425 6.20 -0.69 -11.59
CA THR A 425 6.78 -0.22 -12.86
C THR A 425 6.65 1.29 -13.09
N LEU A 426 5.73 1.95 -12.40
CA LEU A 426 5.61 3.42 -12.44
C LEU A 426 6.88 4.15 -11.93
N HIS A 427 7.77 3.47 -11.18
CA HIS A 427 9.09 3.99 -10.87
C HIS A 427 9.91 4.34 -12.12
N THR A 428 9.67 3.65 -13.24
CA THR A 428 10.35 3.99 -14.51
C THR A 428 9.94 5.36 -15.03
N PHE A 429 8.71 5.80 -14.75
CA PHE A 429 8.27 7.14 -15.12
C PHE A 429 8.59 8.17 -14.03
N TYR A 430 8.16 7.94 -12.80
CA TYR A 430 8.22 8.96 -11.75
C TYR A 430 9.63 9.16 -11.17
N PHE A 431 10.42 8.08 -11.04
CA PHE A 431 11.62 8.10 -10.21
C PHE A 431 12.90 7.60 -10.92
N ALA A 432 12.83 7.19 -12.19
CA ALA A 432 14.00 6.62 -12.88
C ALA A 432 15.20 7.56 -12.91
N ASP A 433 14.96 8.84 -13.19
CA ASP A 433 16.04 9.84 -13.25
C ASP A 433 16.75 9.97 -11.88
N THR A 434 15.99 9.93 -10.78
CA THR A 434 16.50 9.89 -9.42
C THR A 434 17.25 8.57 -9.13
N HIS A 435 16.72 7.44 -9.57
CA HIS A 435 17.38 6.15 -9.39
C HIS A 435 18.71 6.07 -10.15
N ILE A 436 18.76 6.61 -11.35
CA ILE A 436 20.01 6.68 -12.14
C ILE A 436 21.03 7.58 -11.45
N ALA A 437 20.61 8.72 -10.90
CA ALA A 437 21.49 9.60 -10.13
C ALA A 437 22.02 8.91 -8.86
N ASN A 438 21.14 8.20 -8.13
CA ASN A 438 21.46 7.55 -6.86
C ASN A 438 22.26 6.26 -7.00
N ARG A 439 22.07 5.49 -8.10
CA ARG A 439 22.60 4.12 -8.24
C ARG A 439 23.46 3.90 -9.49
N GLY A 440 23.57 4.92 -10.35
CA GLY A 440 24.22 4.82 -11.66
C GLY A 440 23.30 4.22 -12.73
N LYS A 441 23.69 4.39 -13.99
CA LYS A 441 22.86 4.04 -15.14
C LYS A 441 22.48 2.55 -15.19
N GLU A 442 23.40 1.67 -14.87
CA GLU A 442 23.18 0.20 -14.97
C GLU A 442 22.09 -0.24 -13.99
N GLN A 443 22.29 -0.03 -12.69
CA GLN A 443 21.32 -0.41 -11.67
C GLN A 443 20.03 0.40 -11.76
N GLY A 444 20.13 1.73 -11.95
CA GLY A 444 18.97 2.62 -12.04
C GLY A 444 18.08 2.39 -13.27
N SER A 445 18.60 1.71 -14.31
CA SER A 445 17.79 1.31 -15.47
C SER A 445 17.24 -0.11 -15.38
N TYR A 446 17.88 -1.01 -14.61
CA TYR A 446 17.44 -2.41 -14.41
C TYR A 446 16.39 -2.53 -13.28
N ILE A 447 15.60 -1.50 -13.03
CA ILE A 447 14.55 -1.52 -12.02
C ILE A 447 13.30 -2.26 -12.51
N SER A 448 12.56 -2.88 -11.60
CA SER A 448 11.35 -3.68 -11.91
C SER A 448 11.58 -4.62 -13.11
N PRO A 449 12.44 -5.64 -13.02
CA PRO A 449 12.84 -6.45 -14.16
C PRO A 449 11.77 -7.48 -14.56
N MET A 450 10.62 -6.95 -15.04
CA MET A 450 9.46 -7.78 -15.36
C MET A 450 9.75 -8.79 -16.49
N ARG A 451 10.50 -8.40 -17.52
CA ARG A 451 10.79 -9.30 -18.64
C ARG A 451 11.60 -10.51 -18.21
N ASP A 452 12.72 -10.28 -17.49
CA ASP A 452 13.56 -11.36 -17.01
C ASP A 452 12.79 -12.28 -16.05
N ALA A 453 11.90 -11.73 -15.20
CA ALA A 453 11.06 -12.52 -14.31
C ALA A 453 10.06 -13.40 -15.10
N ILE A 454 9.39 -12.86 -16.12
CA ILE A 454 8.44 -13.60 -16.96
C ILE A 454 9.18 -14.68 -17.76
N ASP A 455 10.32 -14.37 -18.37
CA ASP A 455 11.12 -15.32 -19.15
C ASP A 455 11.64 -16.48 -18.31
N ALA A 456 11.84 -16.25 -17.00
CA ALA A 456 12.18 -17.29 -16.03
C ALA A 456 10.96 -18.12 -15.55
N GLY A 457 9.75 -17.83 -16.04
CA GLY A 457 8.52 -18.54 -15.68
C GLY A 457 7.81 -18.02 -14.43
N LEU A 458 8.24 -16.86 -13.87
CA LEU A 458 7.51 -16.17 -12.81
C LEU A 458 6.28 -15.47 -13.40
N ARG A 459 5.27 -15.26 -12.57
CA ARG A 459 4.04 -14.52 -12.90
C ARG A 459 3.97 -13.26 -12.06
N PRO A 460 4.78 -12.22 -12.40
CA PRO A 460 4.86 -11.02 -11.58
C PRO A 460 3.55 -10.23 -11.65
N THR A 461 3.17 -9.62 -10.53
CA THR A 461 2.10 -8.63 -10.50
C THR A 461 2.67 -7.21 -10.62
N ASN A 462 1.80 -6.24 -10.91
CA ASN A 462 2.16 -4.84 -11.03
C ASN A 462 1.15 -3.99 -10.24
N HIS A 463 1.63 -2.95 -9.57
CA HIS A 463 0.81 -2.13 -8.68
C HIS A 463 1.13 -0.64 -8.81
N THR A 464 0.25 0.19 -8.28
CA THR A 464 0.42 1.65 -8.22
C THR A 464 0.96 2.13 -6.88
N ASP A 465 0.92 1.26 -5.87
CA ASP A 465 1.19 1.64 -4.49
C ASP A 465 0.30 2.83 -4.04
N PHE A 466 -0.96 2.81 -4.52
CA PHE A 466 -1.89 3.89 -4.19
C PHE A 466 -1.99 4.02 -2.66
N VAL A 467 -1.72 5.17 -2.13
CA VAL A 467 -1.85 6.55 -2.64
C VAL A 467 -0.56 7.19 -3.19
N VAL A 468 0.60 6.49 -3.15
CA VAL A 468 1.90 7.03 -3.63
C VAL A 468 1.81 7.43 -5.11
N ALA A 469 1.26 6.57 -5.96
CA ALA A 469 0.87 6.97 -7.30
C ALA A 469 -0.65 6.86 -7.49
N PRO A 470 -1.24 7.66 -8.37
CA PRO A 470 -2.67 7.60 -8.67
C PRO A 470 -3.10 6.23 -9.20
N LEU A 471 -4.39 5.90 -8.96
CA LEU A 471 -5.04 4.75 -9.58
C LEU A 471 -5.28 5.06 -11.06
N ASP A 472 -4.29 4.76 -11.89
CA ASP A 472 -4.37 4.85 -13.35
C ASP A 472 -3.78 3.59 -13.97
N GLN A 473 -4.64 2.60 -14.18
CA GLN A 473 -4.21 1.28 -14.63
C GLN A 473 -3.70 1.29 -16.07
N MET A 474 -4.20 2.18 -16.90
CA MET A 474 -3.74 2.31 -18.27
C MET A 474 -2.39 3.03 -18.34
N PHE A 475 -2.14 4.00 -17.46
CA PHE A 475 -0.81 4.62 -17.33
C PHE A 475 0.22 3.64 -16.74
N MET A 476 -0.18 2.82 -15.77
CA MET A 476 0.67 1.76 -15.21
C MET A 476 1.04 0.72 -16.30
N LEU A 477 0.06 0.28 -17.11
CA LEU A 477 0.28 -0.60 -18.25
C LEU A 477 1.23 0.06 -19.27
N TRP A 478 0.99 1.32 -19.60
CA TRP A 478 1.85 2.09 -20.51
C TRP A 478 3.28 2.16 -20.00
N SER A 479 3.48 2.38 -18.71
CA SER A 479 4.80 2.44 -18.09
C SER A 479 5.56 1.11 -18.20
N ALA A 480 4.89 -0.02 -17.95
CA ALA A 480 5.46 -1.36 -18.08
C ALA A 480 5.83 -1.71 -19.54
N VAL A 481 4.99 -1.29 -20.50
CA VAL A 481 5.17 -1.56 -21.93
C VAL A 481 6.23 -0.66 -22.57
N ASN A 482 6.30 0.60 -22.19
CA ASN A 482 7.14 1.60 -22.85
C ASN A 482 8.46 1.89 -22.10
N ARG A 483 8.42 1.89 -20.77
CA ARG A 483 9.57 2.18 -19.90
C ARG A 483 10.28 3.50 -20.27
N ILE A 484 9.51 4.56 -20.20
CA ILE A 484 9.98 5.93 -20.52
C ILE A 484 9.91 6.76 -19.24
N SER A 485 11.00 7.46 -18.89
CA SER A 485 11.04 8.36 -17.73
C SER A 485 10.24 9.65 -17.97
N ARG A 486 10.00 10.41 -16.92
CA ARG A 486 9.35 11.73 -17.01
C ARG A 486 10.15 12.69 -17.89
N ALA A 487 11.48 12.57 -17.92
CA ALA A 487 12.37 13.32 -18.81
C ALA A 487 12.35 12.83 -20.28
N GLY A 488 11.60 11.76 -20.58
CA GLY A 488 11.49 11.20 -21.93
C GLY A 488 12.58 10.19 -22.29
N ALA A 489 13.44 9.80 -21.36
CA ALA A 489 14.51 8.83 -21.60
C ALA A 489 13.96 7.37 -21.49
N GLU A 490 14.50 6.47 -22.31
CA GLU A 490 14.24 5.03 -22.18
C GLU A 490 14.96 4.45 -20.96
N VAL A 491 14.24 3.67 -20.15
CA VAL A 491 14.74 3.10 -18.89
C VAL A 491 14.73 1.57 -18.98
N GLY A 492 15.86 0.97 -19.27
CA GLY A 492 16.00 -0.48 -19.38
C GLY A 492 15.02 -1.10 -20.37
N PRO A 493 15.10 -0.74 -21.68
CA PRO A 493 14.11 -1.18 -22.68
C PRO A 493 14.01 -2.71 -22.84
N GLY A 494 15.06 -3.45 -22.45
CA GLY A 494 15.04 -4.91 -22.42
C GLY A 494 14.08 -5.51 -21.38
N GLN A 495 13.56 -4.70 -20.46
CA GLN A 495 12.59 -5.13 -19.44
C GLN A 495 11.14 -4.77 -19.79
N ARG A 496 10.88 -4.34 -21.02
CA ARG A 496 9.51 -4.12 -21.53
C ARG A 496 8.72 -5.42 -21.56
N VAL A 497 7.44 -5.31 -21.28
CA VAL A 497 6.48 -6.41 -21.43
C VAL A 497 5.52 -6.13 -22.58
N THR A 498 4.87 -7.16 -23.08
CA THR A 498 3.76 -6.98 -24.03
C THR A 498 2.54 -6.40 -23.31
N PRO A 499 1.63 -5.69 -24.01
CA PRO A 499 0.38 -5.23 -23.38
C PRO A 499 -0.43 -6.37 -22.75
N TYR A 500 -0.40 -7.57 -23.31
CA TYR A 500 -1.10 -8.74 -22.77
C TYR A 500 -0.50 -9.19 -21.42
N GLU A 501 0.81 -9.33 -21.34
CA GLU A 501 1.51 -9.67 -20.08
C GLU A 501 1.28 -8.59 -19.01
N GLY A 502 1.31 -7.32 -19.40
CA GLY A 502 0.99 -6.20 -18.51
C GLY A 502 -0.44 -6.27 -17.98
N LEU A 503 -1.43 -6.62 -18.82
CA LEU A 503 -2.80 -6.85 -18.37
C LEU A 503 -2.91 -8.06 -17.44
N LYS A 504 -2.21 -9.17 -17.72
CA LYS A 504 -2.18 -10.35 -16.84
C LYS A 504 -1.67 -10.00 -15.45
N SER A 505 -0.69 -9.09 -15.34
CA SER A 505 -0.12 -8.66 -14.06
C SER A 505 -1.11 -7.92 -13.15
N MET A 506 -2.21 -7.43 -13.67
CA MET A 506 -3.29 -6.74 -12.94
C MET A 506 -4.64 -7.45 -13.01
N THR A 507 -4.69 -8.65 -13.58
CA THR A 507 -5.92 -9.49 -13.69
C THR A 507 -5.64 -10.91 -13.20
N GLU A 508 -5.30 -11.85 -14.08
CA GLU A 508 -5.08 -13.28 -13.78
C GLU A 508 -3.99 -13.47 -12.72
N TRP A 509 -2.79 -12.90 -12.91
CA TRP A 509 -1.69 -13.09 -11.98
C TRP A 509 -1.92 -12.38 -10.63
N ALA A 510 -2.68 -11.26 -10.64
CA ALA A 510 -3.10 -10.62 -9.41
C ALA A 510 -4.14 -11.47 -8.64
N ALA A 511 -5.07 -12.13 -9.35
CA ALA A 511 -5.99 -13.09 -8.73
C ALA A 511 -5.24 -14.29 -8.11
N GLU A 512 -4.20 -14.80 -8.79
CA GLU A 512 -3.35 -15.86 -8.25
C GLU A 512 -2.56 -15.41 -7.00
N GLN A 513 -2.11 -14.15 -6.96
CA GLN A 513 -1.45 -13.59 -5.77
C GLN A 513 -2.34 -13.72 -4.52
N TYR A 514 -3.64 -13.53 -4.70
CA TYR A 514 -4.62 -13.64 -3.64
C TYR A 514 -5.15 -15.07 -3.40
N GLY A 515 -4.75 -16.05 -4.24
CA GLY A 515 -5.33 -17.40 -4.21
C GLY A 515 -6.79 -17.40 -4.70
N GLU A 516 -7.16 -16.49 -5.59
CA GLU A 516 -8.53 -16.29 -6.10
C GLU A 516 -8.68 -16.58 -7.60
N GLN A 517 -7.69 -17.22 -8.21
CA GLN A 517 -7.71 -17.58 -9.64
C GLN A 517 -8.94 -18.39 -10.05
N ASP A 518 -9.53 -19.13 -9.14
CA ASP A 518 -10.75 -19.91 -9.40
C ASP A 518 -12.04 -19.07 -9.34
N ARG A 519 -11.93 -17.79 -8.92
CA ARG A 519 -13.08 -16.92 -8.71
C ARG A 519 -13.10 -15.68 -9.60
N LYS A 520 -11.94 -15.13 -9.97
CA LYS A 520 -11.79 -13.87 -10.71
C LYS A 520 -10.49 -13.84 -11.52
N GLY A 521 -10.23 -12.76 -12.24
CA GLY A 521 -9.01 -12.51 -12.99
C GLY A 521 -9.06 -12.94 -14.47
N THR A 522 -10.04 -13.77 -14.87
CA THR A 522 -10.31 -14.17 -16.26
C THR A 522 -11.81 -14.22 -16.51
N LEU A 523 -12.23 -14.28 -17.82
CA LEU A 523 -13.65 -14.37 -18.19
C LEU A 523 -14.07 -15.83 -18.44
N GLU A 524 -13.78 -16.72 -17.50
CA GLU A 524 -14.18 -18.12 -17.55
C GLU A 524 -15.55 -18.35 -16.91
N VAL A 525 -16.29 -19.33 -17.43
CA VAL A 525 -17.58 -19.74 -16.88
C VAL A 525 -17.44 -20.19 -15.42
N GLY A 526 -18.33 -19.70 -14.56
CA GLY A 526 -18.36 -19.96 -13.12
C GLY A 526 -17.69 -18.88 -12.29
N LYS A 527 -16.80 -18.06 -12.84
CA LYS A 527 -16.15 -16.95 -12.16
C LYS A 527 -17.10 -15.77 -11.95
N LEU A 528 -16.75 -14.90 -11.03
CA LEU A 528 -17.51 -13.67 -10.75
C LEU A 528 -17.52 -12.78 -12.00
N ALA A 529 -18.64 -12.16 -12.26
CA ALA A 529 -18.78 -11.14 -13.29
C ALA A 529 -18.23 -9.78 -12.80
N ASP A 530 -16.95 -9.80 -12.43
CA ASP A 530 -16.14 -8.64 -12.14
C ASP A 530 -15.50 -8.19 -13.44
N LEU A 531 -16.00 -7.08 -14.03
CA LEU A 531 -15.69 -6.69 -15.40
C LEU A 531 -15.30 -5.22 -15.49
N VAL A 532 -14.48 -4.90 -16.50
CA VAL A 532 -14.20 -3.52 -16.90
C VAL A 532 -14.44 -3.36 -18.40
N ILE A 533 -15.09 -2.27 -18.79
CA ILE A 533 -15.26 -1.85 -20.17
C ILE A 533 -14.35 -0.65 -20.42
N LEU A 534 -13.48 -0.78 -21.42
CA LEU A 534 -12.57 0.27 -21.88
C LEU A 534 -13.04 0.81 -23.23
N ASP A 535 -12.83 2.10 -23.48
CA ASP A 535 -13.19 2.75 -24.76
C ASP A 535 -12.41 2.20 -25.96
N LYS A 536 -11.22 1.62 -25.72
CA LYS A 536 -10.36 1.01 -26.72
C LYS A 536 -9.72 -0.27 -26.20
N ASP A 537 -9.32 -1.16 -27.12
CA ASP A 537 -8.60 -2.39 -26.79
C ASP A 537 -7.11 -2.10 -26.65
N PRO A 538 -6.51 -2.33 -25.44
CA PRO A 538 -5.09 -2.06 -25.19
C PRO A 538 -4.12 -2.86 -26.08
N LEU A 539 -4.59 -3.98 -26.68
CA LEU A 539 -3.77 -4.81 -27.55
C LEU A 539 -3.82 -4.35 -29.01
N LYS A 540 -4.77 -3.45 -29.37
CA LYS A 540 -5.01 -3.00 -30.75
C LYS A 540 -4.62 -1.54 -31.01
N VAL A 541 -4.32 -0.77 -29.95
CA VAL A 541 -3.84 0.61 -30.09
C VAL A 541 -2.32 0.64 -30.25
N ASP A 542 -1.78 1.77 -30.74
CA ASP A 542 -0.35 2.03 -30.61
C ASP A 542 0.06 2.04 -29.14
N ARG A 543 1.22 1.42 -28.83
CA ARG A 543 1.68 1.29 -27.45
C ARG A 543 1.80 2.62 -26.71
N MET A 544 2.08 3.72 -27.42
CA MET A 544 2.18 5.07 -26.82
C MET A 544 0.80 5.63 -26.46
N ALA A 545 -0.28 5.16 -27.10
CA ALA A 545 -1.66 5.58 -26.86
C ALA A 545 -2.36 4.76 -25.75
N ILE A 546 -1.71 3.75 -25.18
CA ILE A 546 -2.30 2.93 -24.12
C ILE A 546 -2.73 3.80 -22.92
N LYS A 547 -1.93 4.78 -22.53
CA LYS A 547 -2.21 5.70 -21.41
C LYS A 547 -3.43 6.60 -21.63
N ASP A 548 -3.91 6.72 -22.87
CA ASP A 548 -5.05 7.57 -23.24
C ASP A 548 -6.37 6.79 -23.27
N ILE A 549 -6.33 5.46 -23.02
CA ILE A 549 -7.51 4.60 -22.91
C ILE A 549 -8.27 4.93 -21.62
N ARG A 550 -9.59 5.00 -21.72
CA ARG A 550 -10.47 5.35 -20.61
C ARG A 550 -11.33 4.19 -20.16
N VAL A 551 -11.52 4.07 -18.85
CA VAL A 551 -12.54 3.22 -18.27
C VAL A 551 -13.91 3.82 -18.56
N VAL A 552 -14.79 3.04 -19.20
CA VAL A 552 -16.16 3.43 -19.53
C VAL A 552 -17.12 2.93 -18.47
N GLU A 553 -16.91 1.68 -18.03
CA GLU A 553 -17.79 1.05 -17.04
C GLU A 553 -17.00 0.04 -16.20
N THR A 554 -17.27 0.00 -14.91
CA THR A 554 -16.78 -1.02 -13.99
C THR A 554 -17.97 -1.75 -13.37
N ILE A 555 -17.90 -3.07 -13.40
CA ILE A 555 -18.97 -3.97 -13.00
C ILE A 555 -18.44 -4.90 -11.92
N LYS A 556 -19.10 -4.93 -10.77
CA LYS A 556 -18.81 -5.84 -9.66
C LYS A 556 -19.96 -6.84 -9.53
N GLU A 557 -19.62 -8.13 -9.70
CA GLU A 557 -20.61 -9.23 -9.60
C GLU A 557 -21.88 -8.93 -10.44
N GLY A 558 -21.67 -8.55 -11.72
CA GLY A 558 -22.73 -8.25 -12.67
C GLY A 558 -23.46 -6.92 -12.47
N ARG A 559 -23.10 -6.13 -11.43
CA ARG A 559 -23.68 -4.82 -11.15
C ARG A 559 -22.74 -3.70 -11.55
N THR A 560 -23.21 -2.74 -12.33
CA THR A 560 -22.46 -1.51 -12.63
C THR A 560 -22.20 -0.71 -11.36
N ILE A 561 -20.93 -0.45 -11.05
CA ILE A 561 -20.52 0.38 -9.93
C ILE A 561 -19.91 1.72 -10.38
N TYR A 562 -19.45 1.81 -11.64
CA TYR A 562 -19.00 3.05 -12.27
C TYR A 562 -19.43 3.04 -13.76
N PRO A 563 -19.97 4.15 -14.31
CA PRO A 563 -20.32 5.38 -13.59
C PRO A 563 -21.46 5.15 -12.60
N ALA A 564 -21.34 5.81 -11.46
CA ALA A 564 -22.35 5.67 -10.40
C ALA A 564 -23.67 6.30 -10.82
N SER A 565 -24.77 5.58 -10.62
CA SER A 565 -26.12 6.14 -10.71
C SER A 565 -26.87 5.86 -9.40
N ALA A 566 -27.87 6.66 -9.08
CA ALA A 566 -28.67 6.47 -7.88
C ALA A 566 -29.35 5.08 -7.80
N SER A 567 -29.53 4.42 -8.96
CA SER A 567 -30.14 3.09 -9.08
C SER A 567 -29.12 1.95 -9.11
N SER A 568 -27.84 2.23 -9.36
CA SER A 568 -26.81 1.20 -9.56
C SER A 568 -26.05 0.83 -8.27
N LEU A 569 -25.98 1.76 -7.32
CA LEU A 569 -25.29 1.52 -6.05
C LEU A 569 -26.28 1.31 -4.90
N PRO A 570 -25.97 0.43 -3.94
CA PRO A 570 -26.75 0.37 -2.71
C PRO A 570 -26.68 1.73 -2.02
N PRO A 571 -27.76 2.17 -1.32
CA PRO A 571 -27.72 3.42 -0.59
C PRO A 571 -26.57 3.43 0.41
N ILE A 572 -25.95 4.60 0.64
CA ILE A 572 -24.98 4.74 1.72
C ILE A 572 -25.75 4.46 3.01
N PRO A 573 -25.28 3.49 3.83
CA PRO A 573 -25.97 3.15 5.05
C PRO A 573 -26.11 4.40 5.94
N THR A 574 -27.32 4.68 6.41
CA THR A 574 -27.51 5.68 7.46
C THR A 574 -26.77 5.17 8.69
N ALA A 575 -25.79 5.94 9.15
CA ALA A 575 -24.93 5.55 10.25
C ALA A 575 -25.76 4.99 11.41
N ALA A 576 -25.34 3.83 11.94
CA ALA A 576 -25.72 3.43 13.27
C ALA A 576 -25.51 4.63 14.19
N LYS A 577 -26.45 4.91 15.09
CA LYS A 577 -26.45 6.06 16.00
C LYS A 577 -25.03 6.39 16.43
N ASP A 578 -24.60 7.59 16.15
CA ASP A 578 -23.25 8.06 16.51
C ASP A 578 -23.05 7.76 18.00
N SER A 579 -22.20 6.78 18.30
CA SER A 579 -21.96 6.36 19.68
C SER A 579 -21.11 7.37 20.45
N GLY A 580 -20.71 8.48 19.80
CA GLY A 580 -19.78 9.47 20.34
C GLY A 580 -18.37 8.92 20.54
N LYS A 581 -18.10 7.66 20.16
CA LYS A 581 -16.78 7.07 20.25
C LYS A 581 -15.97 7.51 19.04
N THR A 582 -14.97 8.33 19.26
CA THR A 582 -13.91 8.59 18.31
C THR A 582 -12.84 7.49 18.44
N TYR A 583 -12.42 6.93 17.32
CA TYR A 583 -11.34 5.95 17.30
C TYR A 583 -10.09 6.66 16.80
N ALA A 584 -9.03 6.63 17.58
CA ALA A 584 -7.75 7.18 17.16
C ALA A 584 -7.26 6.41 15.92
N TRP A 585 -7.30 7.08 14.80
CA TRP A 585 -6.78 6.56 13.54
C TRP A 585 -5.47 7.29 13.27
N THR A 586 -4.38 6.64 13.55
CA THR A 586 -3.06 7.14 13.18
C THR A 586 -2.78 6.68 11.76
N SER A 587 -3.10 7.53 10.79
CA SER A 587 -2.69 7.35 9.40
C SER A 587 -1.24 7.75 9.20
N ARG A 588 -0.34 7.15 9.95
CA ARG A 588 1.07 7.29 9.61
C ARG A 588 1.30 6.52 8.31
N PRO A 589 1.86 7.15 7.27
CA PRO A 589 2.22 6.45 6.05
C PRO A 589 3.17 5.30 6.38
N CYS A 590 2.99 4.16 5.74
CA CYS A 590 3.88 3.00 5.92
C CYS A 590 5.35 3.33 5.66
N ASP A 591 5.61 4.30 4.79
CA ASP A 591 6.96 4.77 4.45
C ASP A 591 7.59 5.62 5.57
N MET A 592 6.82 6.12 6.54
CA MET A 592 7.36 6.76 7.74
C MET A 592 7.75 5.75 8.84
N ALA A 593 7.50 4.46 8.65
CA ALA A 593 7.94 3.41 9.56
C ALA A 593 9.47 3.37 9.75
N GLY A 594 10.25 3.97 8.84
CA GLY A 594 11.69 4.12 8.94
C GLY A 594 12.17 5.41 9.62
N VAL A 595 11.27 6.34 9.98
CA VAL A 595 11.66 7.58 10.68
C VAL A 595 11.77 7.30 12.16
N ASN A 596 12.97 6.87 12.55
CA ASN A 596 13.30 6.52 13.93
C ASN A 596 13.64 7.79 14.73
N THR A 597 12.65 8.38 15.41
CA THR A 597 12.83 9.58 16.25
C THR A 597 13.72 9.35 17.47
N ALA A 598 13.93 8.10 17.86
CA ALA A 598 14.80 7.73 18.97
C ALA A 598 16.24 7.41 18.53
N ALA A 599 16.50 7.18 17.24
CA ALA A 599 17.80 6.77 16.73
C ALA A 599 18.84 7.89 16.76
N GLY A 600 20.11 7.48 16.82
CA GLY A 600 21.27 8.38 16.75
C GLY A 600 21.52 9.18 18.02
N ARG A 601 20.62 9.15 19.02
CA ARG A 601 20.76 9.86 20.28
C ARG A 601 21.17 8.93 21.41
N VAL A 602 21.93 9.44 22.37
CA VAL A 602 22.16 8.77 23.65
C VAL A 602 21.08 9.23 24.62
N TRP A 603 20.35 8.30 25.16
CA TRP A 603 19.24 8.49 26.07
C TRP A 603 19.65 8.13 27.49
N THR A 604 19.54 9.09 28.44
CA THR A 604 19.87 8.90 29.84
C THR A 604 18.61 8.57 30.63
N LEU A 605 18.64 7.48 31.38
CA LEU A 605 17.51 7.00 32.18
C LEU A 605 17.18 7.97 33.31
N THR A 606 15.92 8.39 33.41
CA THR A 606 15.42 9.31 34.44
C THR A 606 14.44 8.64 35.40
N THR A 607 13.61 7.73 34.89
CA THR A 607 12.67 6.94 35.70
C THR A 607 12.66 5.47 35.24
N LEU A 608 12.45 4.54 36.18
CA LEU A 608 12.29 3.11 35.91
C LEU A 608 11.17 2.55 36.79
N GLY A 609 10.11 2.07 36.17
CA GLY A 609 8.92 1.55 36.87
C GLY A 609 8.23 2.62 37.73
N GLY A 610 8.29 3.89 37.33
CA GLY A 610 7.74 5.04 38.06
C GLY A 610 8.65 5.59 39.19
N GLU A 611 9.80 4.97 39.46
CA GLU A 611 10.77 5.45 40.42
C GLU A 611 11.84 6.30 39.75
N LYS A 612 12.20 7.45 40.37
CA LYS A 612 13.25 8.33 39.88
C LYS A 612 14.63 7.68 40.04
N VAL A 613 15.44 7.73 39.00
CA VAL A 613 16.84 7.26 39.01
C VAL A 613 17.76 8.45 39.26
N ASP A 614 18.30 8.52 40.45
CA ASP A 614 19.22 9.60 40.88
C ASP A 614 20.62 9.03 41.16
N LEU A 615 21.42 8.95 40.09
CA LEU A 615 22.80 8.42 40.15
C LEU A 615 23.77 9.38 39.46
N ALA A 616 24.99 9.48 39.99
CA ALA A 616 26.07 10.26 39.37
C ALA A 616 26.43 9.79 37.96
N LYS A 617 26.20 8.51 37.65
CA LYS A 617 26.27 7.91 36.31
C LYS A 617 25.02 7.04 36.08
N PRO A 618 23.93 7.61 35.61
CA PRO A 618 22.72 6.85 35.34
C PRO A 618 22.92 5.92 34.15
N PRO A 619 22.10 4.87 34.00
CA PRO A 619 22.06 4.05 32.80
C PRO A 619 21.78 4.88 31.55
N THR A 620 22.39 4.45 30.45
CA THR A 620 22.17 5.10 29.14
C THR A 620 21.80 4.08 28.06
N MET A 621 21.11 4.54 27.04
CA MET A 621 20.66 3.72 25.94
C MET A 621 20.84 4.47 24.61
N GLN A 622 21.22 3.76 23.55
CA GLN A 622 21.32 4.30 22.21
C GLN A 622 20.76 3.31 21.19
N PHE A 623 19.95 3.83 20.28
CA PHE A 623 19.46 3.12 19.11
C PHE A 623 20.27 3.57 17.90
N ALA A 624 20.94 2.64 17.21
CA ALA A 624 21.73 2.94 16.01
C ALA A 624 21.85 1.71 15.11
N GLY A 625 21.53 1.84 13.82
CA GLY A 625 21.74 0.79 12.83
C GLY A 625 21.13 -0.57 13.21
N GLY A 626 19.91 -0.58 13.74
CA GLY A 626 19.24 -1.81 14.19
C GLY A 626 19.84 -2.45 15.44
N ARG A 627 20.87 -1.83 16.05
CA ARG A 627 21.49 -2.29 17.30
C ARG A 627 21.17 -1.37 18.46
N LEU A 628 20.71 -1.99 19.54
CA LEU A 628 20.53 -1.34 20.84
C LEU A 628 21.83 -1.49 21.65
N SER A 629 22.40 -0.39 22.08
CA SER A 629 23.52 -0.34 23.01
C SER A 629 23.05 0.28 24.31
N VAL A 630 23.24 -0.42 25.43
CA VAL A 630 22.78 -0.01 26.75
C VAL A 630 23.94 -0.08 27.74
N PHE A 631 24.20 1.01 28.46
CA PHE A 631 24.99 0.96 29.68
C PHE A 631 24.03 0.79 30.86
N GLY A 632 24.01 -0.37 31.51
CA GLY A 632 23.04 -0.73 32.55
C GLY A 632 23.32 -0.12 33.92
N GLY A 633 24.48 0.45 34.07
CA GLY A 633 24.99 0.96 35.37
C GLY A 633 26.31 0.30 35.76
N VAL A 634 26.57 -0.93 35.38
CA VAL A 634 27.79 -1.71 35.58
C VAL A 634 28.26 -2.33 34.25
N ASN A 635 27.35 -2.99 33.57
CA ASN A 635 27.63 -3.73 32.35
C ASN A 635 27.14 -2.98 31.09
N GLN A 636 27.75 -3.37 29.97
CA GLN A 636 27.25 -3.03 28.66
C GLN A 636 26.33 -4.17 28.19
N LEU A 637 25.10 -3.80 27.81
CA LEU A 637 24.17 -4.71 27.17
C LEU A 637 24.05 -4.31 25.69
N SER A 638 23.92 -5.28 24.84
CA SER A 638 23.65 -5.05 23.41
C SER A 638 22.65 -6.05 22.87
N GLY A 639 21.84 -5.61 21.94
CA GLY A 639 20.85 -6.44 21.26
C GLY A 639 20.43 -5.82 19.94
N SER A 640 19.54 -6.50 19.23
CA SER A 640 18.86 -5.95 18.07
C SER A 640 17.56 -5.24 18.50
N TYR A 641 17.13 -4.29 17.70
CA TYR A 641 15.80 -3.65 17.84
C TYR A 641 15.21 -3.33 16.48
N ALA A 642 13.90 -3.21 16.43
CA ALA A 642 13.18 -2.57 15.35
C ALA A 642 12.19 -1.56 15.95
N LEU A 643 12.15 -0.37 15.38
CA LEU A 643 11.18 0.67 15.72
C LEU A 643 10.28 0.88 14.50
N VAL A 644 8.98 0.72 14.70
CA VAL A 644 7.98 0.90 13.65
C VAL A 644 6.83 1.69 14.27
N ASP A 645 6.57 2.87 13.74
CA ASP A 645 5.65 3.84 14.32
C ASP A 645 6.00 4.18 15.78
N ASP A 646 5.11 3.90 16.72
CA ASP A 646 5.33 3.97 18.16
C ASP A 646 5.62 2.60 18.80
N GLY A 647 5.66 1.54 17.98
CA GLY A 647 5.99 0.19 18.40
C GLY A 647 7.49 -0.07 18.43
N VAL A 648 7.94 -0.85 19.42
CA VAL A 648 9.31 -1.34 19.48
C VAL A 648 9.34 -2.84 19.69
N THR A 649 10.17 -3.50 18.88
CA THR A 649 10.47 -4.93 19.03
C THR A 649 11.94 -5.06 19.42
N MET A 650 12.21 -5.73 20.55
CA MET A 650 13.58 -5.94 21.02
C MET A 650 13.99 -7.39 20.84
N GLY A 651 15.20 -7.60 20.33
CA GLY A 651 15.85 -8.91 20.29
C GLY A 651 16.44 -9.30 21.66
N GLU A 652 17.15 -10.42 21.69
CA GLU A 652 17.84 -10.83 22.90
C GLU A 652 18.97 -9.84 23.28
N LEU A 653 19.01 -9.47 24.57
CA LEU A 653 20.05 -8.63 25.13
C LEU A 653 21.18 -9.49 25.69
N VAL A 654 22.36 -9.30 25.16
CA VAL A 654 23.61 -9.93 25.65
C VAL A 654 24.35 -8.91 26.54
N SER A 655 24.76 -9.33 27.73
CA SER A 655 25.45 -8.47 28.68
C SER A 655 26.89 -8.94 28.93
N THR A 656 27.80 -7.97 29.14
CA THR A 656 29.12 -8.26 29.76
C THR A 656 28.89 -8.72 31.22
N LYS A 657 29.81 -9.56 31.72
CA LYS A 657 29.68 -10.12 33.11
C LYS A 657 30.70 -9.50 34.02
N LYS A 658 30.58 -8.20 34.32
CA LYS A 658 31.39 -7.51 35.32
C LYS A 658 30.65 -7.47 36.66
N ALA A 659 31.32 -7.73 37.75
CA ALA A 659 30.81 -7.51 39.10
C ALA A 659 30.86 -6.02 39.48
N GLY A 660 29.82 -5.55 40.13
CA GLY A 660 29.71 -4.17 40.59
C GLY A 660 29.00 -4.06 41.94
N PRO A 661 28.80 -2.84 42.45
CA PRO A 661 28.03 -2.63 43.67
C PRO A 661 26.65 -3.28 43.60
N PRO A 662 26.19 -3.99 44.66
CA PRO A 662 24.92 -4.74 44.61
C PRO A 662 23.72 -3.89 44.18
N GLU A 663 23.62 -2.65 44.62
CA GLU A 663 22.53 -1.73 44.26
C GLU A 663 22.50 -1.40 42.77
N ARG A 664 23.68 -1.23 42.14
CA ARG A 664 23.78 -0.98 40.69
C ARG A 664 23.48 -2.21 39.89
N MET A 665 23.87 -3.38 40.35
CA MET A 665 23.55 -4.65 39.72
C MET A 665 22.03 -4.90 39.76
N ALA A 666 21.38 -4.64 40.89
CA ALA A 666 19.94 -4.75 41.05
C ALA A 666 19.17 -3.77 40.11
N LEU A 667 19.67 -2.54 39.95
CA LEU A 667 19.10 -1.59 38.99
C LEU A 667 19.26 -2.07 37.54
N GLU A 668 20.44 -2.58 37.18
CA GLU A 668 20.73 -3.12 35.86
C GLU A 668 19.79 -4.31 35.50
N ASP A 669 19.58 -5.23 36.43
CA ASP A 669 18.67 -6.35 36.27
C ASP A 669 17.21 -5.90 36.06
N ARG A 670 16.77 -4.92 36.87
CA ARG A 670 15.44 -4.29 36.70
C ARG A 670 15.31 -3.62 35.33
N PHE A 671 16.32 -2.89 34.90
CA PHE A 671 16.35 -2.18 33.65
C PHE A 671 16.36 -3.16 32.46
N ALA A 672 17.20 -4.17 32.48
CA ALA A 672 17.23 -5.23 31.48
C ALA A 672 15.88 -5.97 31.37
N LYS A 673 15.22 -6.24 32.50
CA LYS A 673 13.89 -6.84 32.54
C LYS A 673 12.82 -5.92 31.96
N ALA A 674 12.86 -4.63 32.28
CA ALA A 674 11.95 -3.62 31.71
C ALA A 674 12.10 -3.53 30.19
N LEU A 675 13.33 -3.46 29.67
CA LEU A 675 13.57 -3.43 28.21
C LEU A 675 13.00 -4.64 27.47
N LYS A 676 13.02 -5.82 28.07
CA LYS A 676 12.42 -7.05 27.47
C LYS A 676 10.89 -7.00 27.35
N SER A 677 10.24 -6.19 28.17
CA SER A 677 8.76 -6.09 28.19
C SER A 677 8.23 -4.95 27.32
N VAL A 678 9.11 -4.10 26.76
CA VAL A 678 8.71 -2.91 26.01
C VAL A 678 8.06 -3.29 24.68
N ASP A 679 6.92 -2.71 24.40
CA ASP A 679 6.18 -2.88 23.15
C ASP A 679 5.88 -1.56 22.41
N ALA A 680 6.07 -0.41 23.10
CA ALA A 680 5.88 0.90 22.51
C ALA A 680 6.88 1.95 23.04
N PHE A 681 7.12 2.98 22.24
CA PHE A 681 7.94 4.13 22.62
C PHE A 681 7.29 5.44 22.18
N ARG A 682 7.65 6.52 22.87
CA ARG A 682 7.22 7.87 22.51
C ARG A 682 8.36 8.85 22.71
N VAL A 683 8.67 9.64 21.68
CA VAL A 683 9.64 10.73 21.77
C VAL A 683 8.91 12.07 21.73
N GLN A 684 9.15 12.93 22.73
CA GLN A 684 8.64 14.29 22.77
C GLN A 684 9.79 15.26 23.07
N GLY A 685 10.30 15.93 22.03
CA GLY A 685 11.48 16.79 22.16
C GLY A 685 12.71 16.00 22.61
N ASP A 686 13.22 16.30 23.80
CA ASP A 686 14.38 15.62 24.39
C ASP A 686 13.98 14.51 25.39
N GLU A 687 12.71 14.12 25.43
CA GLU A 687 12.20 13.05 26.30
C GLU A 687 11.85 11.81 25.48
N LEU A 688 12.23 10.62 25.97
CA LEU A 688 11.84 9.33 25.45
C LEU A 688 11.15 8.54 26.55
N THR A 689 9.95 8.05 26.27
CA THR A 689 9.20 7.15 27.16
C THR A 689 9.09 5.78 26.50
N LEU A 690 9.40 4.73 27.25
CA LEU A 690 9.16 3.34 26.85
C LEU A 690 7.96 2.79 27.65
N SER A 691 7.08 2.07 26.96
CA SER A 691 5.84 1.52 27.53
C SER A 691 5.70 0.03 27.27
N SER A 692 4.94 -0.62 28.14
CA SER A 692 4.53 -2.02 28.00
C SER A 692 3.04 -2.14 28.33
N GLY A 693 2.24 -2.63 27.37
CA GLY A 693 0.78 -2.69 27.50
C GLY A 693 0.13 -1.35 27.82
N GLY A 694 0.66 -0.26 27.27
CA GLY A 694 0.19 1.12 27.48
C GLY A 694 0.59 1.76 28.82
N LYS A 695 1.40 1.08 29.65
CA LYS A 695 1.93 1.65 30.91
C LYS A 695 3.40 2.01 30.71
N GLU A 696 3.81 3.19 31.20
CA GLU A 696 5.20 3.59 31.23
C GLU A 696 6.03 2.61 32.08
N VAL A 697 7.14 2.13 31.52
CA VAL A 697 8.11 1.26 32.20
C VAL A 697 9.45 1.95 32.39
N ALA A 698 9.82 2.89 31.53
CA ALA A 698 11.04 3.70 31.67
C ALA A 698 10.91 5.02 30.94
N ALA A 699 11.48 6.08 31.51
CA ALA A 699 11.61 7.37 30.83
C ALA A 699 13.07 7.86 30.84
N PHE A 700 13.39 8.62 29.79
CA PHE A 700 14.75 9.08 29.51
C PHE A 700 14.76 10.54 29.07
N VAL A 701 15.91 11.14 29.14
CA VAL A 701 16.23 12.43 28.54
C VAL A 701 17.40 12.27 27.57
N ALA A 702 17.40 12.98 26.46
CA ALA A 702 18.53 13.00 25.55
C ALA A 702 19.77 13.57 26.24
N ALA A 703 20.91 12.87 26.12
CA ALA A 703 22.18 13.41 26.59
C ALA A 703 22.53 14.67 25.79
N LYS A 704 22.96 15.73 26.48
CA LYS A 704 23.35 16.99 25.85
C LYS A 704 24.68 16.87 25.10
#